data_fac3e87ae3ff5e688d0985f39a2c3f25
#
_entry.id   fac3e87ae3ff5e688d0985f39a2c3f25
#
_cell.length_a   1.000
_cell.length_b   1.000
_cell.length_c   1.000
_cell.angle_alpha   90.00
_cell.angle_beta   90.00
_cell.angle_gamma   90.00
#
_symmetry.space_group_name_H-M   'P 1'
#
loop_
_entity.id
_entity.type
_entity.pdbx_description
1 polymer ?
#
loop_
_entity_poly.entity_id
_entity_poly.type
_entity_poly.pdbx_seq_one_letter_code
_entity_poly.pdbx_strand_id
1 'polypeptide(L)'
;MGNRDWWPDRLDLTALRRHAALADPLGEDFDYAARFRALDLDALARDVDRALTTSQEWWPADFGHYGPLVVRMVWHGAGTYRVADGRGGAGAGLQRFAPLNSWPDNRNLDKARRLLWPVKRKYGSAISWADLLVFAGNRALETMGLRTFGFAGGRRDAWESDADTYWGPEHAWLGDERHGGVRELDQPLAADQMGLIYVNPEGPNTVPDPLTSARDIRETFRRMGMDDEETVALIAGGHTFGKTHGAADPEAHLGPGPEGAPLAEQGLGWRSDHRTGKGGDAISSGLEGTWTPTPTVWDNGYFETLFGYEWELELSPGGLWQWIPADGGGAGAVPDAHDPSVRHAPRMLTTDLALRLDPVYEPIARRFLRHPEQLADAFARVWFKLTHLDMGPVQRWLGPLVPRERLLWQDPVPAVDHPLVEAADIAVLKSRILGSGLSVAQLVSTAWASASTFRVSDRRGGANGARIRLEPQRGWAVNEPEALAPVLRTLEGIQESFNAAPTGGKRISLADLVVLGGAAAVERAAEAAGLPVRVPFAPGRTDASQEWTDVESFAALEPVADGFRNYLGEGARRPAEHLLVDRADLLDLTVPEMTVLVGGLRVLGANHHRSPLGVFTSAPGALTNDFFVHLLDNGTQWRPCSPAADVFEGRDRVTGEVRWTGSRVDLVFGSHSELRAVAEVYASDDARERFVRDFVAAWDKVMNLDRYDLAPARGRRGRAVPHRGRTAADRG
;
A
#
# COMPACT_ATOMS: atom_id res chain seq x y z
N MET A 1 -2.42 -17.02 -9.45
CA MET A 1 -1.78 -18.19 -8.80
C MET A 1 -1.74 -17.95 -7.31
N GLY A 2 -2.00 -18.97 -6.47
CA GLY A 2 -1.92 -18.86 -5.00
C GLY A 2 -0.65 -19.54 -4.49
N ASN A 3 -0.42 -19.45 -3.16
CA ASN A 3 0.75 -20.09 -2.54
C ASN A 3 0.87 -21.59 -2.85
N ARG A 4 -0.24 -22.28 -3.13
CA ARG A 4 -0.24 -23.69 -3.55
C ARG A 4 0.45 -23.95 -4.89
N ASP A 5 0.46 -22.97 -5.76
CA ASP A 5 1.07 -23.11 -7.09
C ASP A 5 2.60 -23.08 -7.00
N TRP A 6 3.12 -22.45 -5.92
CA TRP A 6 4.55 -22.38 -5.60
C TRP A 6 5.03 -23.52 -4.71
N TRP A 7 4.21 -23.89 -3.72
CA TRP A 7 4.53 -24.90 -2.70
C TRP A 7 3.36 -25.87 -2.56
N PRO A 8 3.20 -26.81 -3.52
CA PRO A 8 2.05 -27.73 -3.54
C PRO A 8 1.97 -28.61 -2.28
N ASP A 9 3.10 -28.92 -1.66
CA ASP A 9 3.20 -29.75 -0.46
C ASP A 9 3.02 -28.97 0.85
N ARG A 10 2.78 -27.68 0.77
CA ARG A 10 2.54 -26.83 1.93
C ARG A 10 1.23 -27.21 2.62
N LEU A 11 1.26 -27.21 3.97
CA LEU A 11 0.06 -27.41 4.77
C LEU A 11 -0.99 -26.31 4.46
N ASP A 12 -2.16 -26.71 3.97
CA ASP A 12 -3.24 -25.80 3.61
C ASP A 12 -4.14 -25.49 4.81
N LEU A 13 -4.07 -24.25 5.31
CA LEU A 13 -4.91 -23.76 6.41
C LEU A 13 -6.20 -23.08 5.94
N THR A 14 -6.49 -23.06 4.63
CA THR A 14 -7.66 -22.36 4.06
C THR A 14 -8.97 -22.83 4.69
N ALA A 15 -9.07 -24.14 5.06
CA ALA A 15 -10.24 -24.67 5.73
C ALA A 15 -10.56 -24.00 7.08
N LEU A 16 -9.53 -23.53 7.80
CA LEU A 16 -9.67 -22.85 9.10
C LEU A 16 -10.02 -21.37 8.95
N ARG A 17 -9.79 -20.76 7.79
CA ARG A 17 -10.12 -19.36 7.50
C ARG A 17 -11.62 -19.09 7.47
N ARG A 18 -12.47 -20.12 7.49
CA ARG A 18 -13.93 -19.98 7.69
C ARG A 18 -14.28 -19.24 8.98
N HIS A 19 -13.36 -19.22 9.93
CA HIS A 19 -13.50 -18.57 11.24
C HIS A 19 -12.64 -17.31 11.37
N ALA A 20 -12.37 -16.61 10.27
CA ALA A 20 -11.43 -15.47 10.20
C ALA A 20 -11.69 -14.37 11.25
N ALA A 21 -12.94 -14.16 11.67
CA ALA A 21 -13.24 -13.23 12.76
C ALA A 21 -12.58 -13.60 14.11
N LEU A 22 -12.14 -14.86 14.26
CA LEU A 22 -11.45 -15.39 15.44
C LEU A 22 -9.95 -15.64 15.18
N ALA A 23 -9.44 -15.23 14.02
CA ALA A 23 -8.08 -15.56 13.58
C ALA A 23 -6.99 -14.72 14.27
N ASP A 24 -7.31 -13.58 14.88
CA ASP A 24 -6.33 -12.80 15.67
C ASP A 24 -6.06 -13.52 17.00
N PRO A 25 -4.87 -14.13 17.19
CA PRO A 25 -4.55 -14.89 18.39
C PRO A 25 -4.46 -14.00 19.67
N LEU A 26 -4.41 -12.67 19.51
CA LEU A 26 -4.41 -11.73 20.63
C LEU A 26 -5.84 -11.36 21.07
N GLY A 27 -6.86 -11.71 20.29
CA GLY A 27 -8.26 -11.50 20.56
C GLY A 27 -8.76 -10.09 20.20
N GLU A 28 -10.09 -9.96 20.09
CA GLU A 28 -10.74 -8.73 19.64
C GLU A 28 -10.55 -7.54 20.60
N ASP A 29 -10.39 -7.80 21.89
CA ASP A 29 -10.21 -6.77 22.93
C ASP A 29 -8.77 -6.29 23.08
N PHE A 30 -7.82 -6.83 22.31
CA PHE A 30 -6.42 -6.47 22.41
C PHE A 30 -6.17 -5.06 21.86
N ASP A 31 -5.78 -4.13 22.75
CA ASP A 31 -5.39 -2.77 22.40
C ASP A 31 -3.87 -2.65 22.25
N TYR A 32 -3.40 -2.81 21.02
CA TYR A 32 -1.98 -2.67 20.69
C TYR A 32 -1.45 -1.26 21.01
N ALA A 33 -2.22 -0.22 20.75
CA ALA A 33 -1.76 1.15 20.99
C ALA A 33 -1.51 1.41 22.48
N ALA A 34 -2.39 0.91 23.36
CA ALA A 34 -2.18 0.98 24.79
C ALA A 34 -0.95 0.20 25.24
N ARG A 35 -0.74 -1.00 24.68
CA ARG A 35 0.43 -1.84 25.00
C ARG A 35 1.73 -1.19 24.55
N PHE A 36 1.77 -0.64 23.33
CA PHE A 36 2.95 0.05 22.79
C PHE A 36 3.29 1.31 23.59
N ARG A 37 2.29 2.12 24.00
CA ARG A 37 2.53 3.33 24.82
C ARG A 37 3.14 3.03 26.18
N ALA A 38 2.93 1.83 26.70
CA ALA A 38 3.51 1.38 27.96
C ALA A 38 4.92 0.78 27.83
N LEU A 39 5.42 0.66 26.61
CA LEU A 39 6.73 0.05 26.31
C LEU A 39 7.87 1.00 26.67
N ASP A 40 8.88 0.49 27.40
CA ASP A 40 10.17 1.16 27.61
C ASP A 40 11.03 1.02 26.34
N LEU A 41 10.98 2.05 25.49
CA LEU A 41 11.73 2.09 24.23
C LEU A 41 13.24 2.15 24.44
N ASP A 42 13.72 2.74 25.53
CA ASP A 42 15.16 2.80 25.83
C ASP A 42 15.70 1.41 26.24
N ALA A 43 14.90 0.65 27.00
CA ALA A 43 15.25 -0.73 27.31
C ALA A 43 15.24 -1.62 26.05
N LEU A 44 14.23 -1.44 25.20
CA LEU A 44 14.16 -2.13 23.92
C LEU A 44 15.36 -1.80 23.02
N ALA A 45 15.74 -0.52 22.93
CA ALA A 45 16.90 -0.07 22.17
C ALA A 45 18.18 -0.79 22.62
N ARG A 46 18.44 -0.81 23.93
CA ARG A 46 19.64 -1.51 24.50
C ARG A 46 19.64 -3.01 24.19
N ASP A 47 18.48 -3.66 24.17
CA ASP A 47 18.43 -5.09 23.86
C ASP A 47 18.59 -5.37 22.37
N VAL A 48 18.06 -4.51 21.51
CA VAL A 48 18.27 -4.57 20.06
C VAL A 48 19.74 -4.30 19.74
N ASP A 49 20.35 -3.25 20.30
CA ASP A 49 21.76 -2.92 20.09
C ASP A 49 22.68 -4.10 20.47
N ARG A 50 22.38 -4.77 21.59
CA ARG A 50 23.11 -5.96 22.00
C ARG A 50 22.94 -7.11 21.00
N ALA A 51 21.72 -7.32 20.47
CA ALA A 51 21.47 -8.33 19.45
C ALA A 51 22.24 -8.04 18.15
N LEU A 52 22.34 -6.76 17.76
CA LEU A 52 23.05 -6.32 16.56
C LEU A 52 24.57 -6.48 16.66
N THR A 53 25.13 -6.33 17.87
CA THR A 53 26.58 -6.29 18.09
C THR A 53 27.17 -7.56 18.73
N THR A 54 26.33 -8.60 18.94
CA THR A 54 26.77 -9.88 19.52
C THR A 54 26.70 -10.99 18.48
N SER A 55 27.82 -11.29 17.86
CA SER A 55 27.94 -12.34 16.84
C SER A 55 27.59 -13.73 17.42
N GLN A 56 26.85 -14.53 16.64
CA GLN A 56 26.39 -15.86 17.00
C GLN A 56 27.15 -16.93 16.18
N GLU A 57 27.57 -18.01 16.79
CA GLU A 57 28.30 -19.10 16.09
C GLU A 57 27.44 -19.76 14.97
N TRP A 58 26.10 -19.84 15.18
CA TRP A 58 25.23 -20.46 14.19
C TRP A 58 25.05 -19.59 12.93
N TRP A 59 25.25 -18.25 13.03
CA TRP A 59 25.24 -17.29 11.94
C TRP A 59 26.19 -16.13 12.29
N PRO A 60 27.48 -16.21 11.96
CA PRO A 60 28.46 -15.18 12.30
C PRO A 60 28.16 -13.83 11.64
N ALA A 61 28.35 -12.74 12.37
CA ALA A 61 28.15 -11.40 11.88
C ALA A 61 29.30 -10.95 10.98
N ASP A 62 28.98 -10.41 9.80
CA ASP A 62 29.96 -9.76 8.93
C ASP A 62 30.54 -8.54 9.67
N PHE A 63 31.86 -8.39 9.62
CA PHE A 63 32.56 -7.28 10.29
C PHE A 63 32.20 -7.15 11.79
N GLY A 64 31.68 -8.22 12.41
CA GLY A 64 31.25 -8.24 13.81
C GLY A 64 29.94 -7.53 14.11
N HIS A 65 29.14 -7.13 13.10
CA HIS A 65 27.93 -6.35 13.28
C HIS A 65 26.78 -6.79 12.35
N TYR A 66 25.60 -7.11 12.90
CA TYR A 66 24.42 -7.50 12.10
C TYR A 66 23.65 -6.32 11.49
N GLY A 67 24.08 -5.09 11.73
CA GLY A 67 23.41 -3.89 11.21
C GLY A 67 23.12 -3.95 9.74
N PRO A 68 24.09 -4.24 8.85
CA PRO A 68 23.86 -4.32 7.41
C PRO A 68 22.80 -5.35 7.03
N LEU A 69 22.83 -6.53 7.66
CA LEU A 69 21.84 -7.59 7.44
C LEU A 69 20.42 -7.15 7.85
N VAL A 70 20.31 -6.41 8.97
CA VAL A 70 19.02 -5.91 9.47
C VAL A 70 18.52 -4.74 8.63
N VAL A 71 19.39 -3.83 8.18
CA VAL A 71 19.03 -2.76 7.22
C VAL A 71 18.45 -3.37 5.93
N ARG A 72 19.13 -4.40 5.36
CA ARG A 72 18.63 -5.12 4.20
C ARG A 72 17.26 -5.77 4.47
N MET A 73 17.06 -6.40 5.64
CA MET A 73 15.79 -7.00 6.00
C MET A 73 14.64 -5.97 6.02
N VAL A 74 14.87 -4.80 6.59
CA VAL A 74 13.85 -3.74 6.67
C VAL A 74 13.59 -3.16 5.28
N TRP A 75 14.64 -2.91 4.49
CA TRP A 75 14.52 -2.47 3.11
C TRP A 75 13.66 -3.44 2.29
N HIS A 76 13.91 -4.74 2.36
CA HIS A 76 13.17 -5.76 1.63
C HIS A 76 11.73 -5.95 2.12
N GLY A 77 11.42 -5.56 3.36
CA GLY A 77 10.04 -5.50 3.85
C GLY A 77 9.31 -4.25 3.35
N ALA A 78 9.93 -3.09 3.55
CA ALA A 78 9.33 -1.80 3.21
C ALA A 78 9.25 -1.55 1.69
N GLY A 79 10.25 -2.00 0.92
CA GLY A 79 10.31 -1.85 -0.54
C GLY A 79 9.26 -2.64 -1.31
N THR A 80 8.44 -3.46 -0.65
CA THR A 80 7.27 -4.07 -1.26
C THR A 80 6.08 -3.11 -1.42
N TYR A 81 6.14 -1.90 -0.83
CA TYR A 81 5.10 -0.90 -0.99
C TYR A 81 4.99 -0.43 -2.45
N ARG A 82 3.75 -0.26 -2.91
CA ARG A 82 3.44 0.26 -4.24
C ARG A 82 2.42 1.39 -4.18
N VAL A 83 2.74 2.51 -4.82
CA VAL A 83 1.91 3.71 -4.80
C VAL A 83 0.57 3.53 -5.51
N ALA A 84 0.51 2.63 -6.50
CA ALA A 84 -0.68 2.44 -7.34
C ALA A 84 -1.93 2.06 -6.53
N ASP A 85 -1.79 1.21 -5.50
CA ASP A 85 -2.90 0.73 -4.67
C ASP A 85 -2.59 0.72 -3.17
N GLY A 86 -1.39 1.19 -2.75
CA GLY A 86 -0.98 1.28 -1.35
C GLY A 86 -0.73 -0.05 -0.66
N ARG A 87 -0.68 -1.16 -1.41
CA ARG A 87 -0.41 -2.49 -0.85
C ARG A 87 1.09 -2.73 -0.68
N GLY A 88 1.46 -3.78 0.07
CA GLY A 88 2.82 -4.06 0.47
C GLY A 88 3.30 -3.20 1.64
N GLY A 89 4.62 -3.06 1.79
CA GLY A 89 5.23 -2.21 2.81
C GLY A 89 5.55 -2.91 4.13
N ALA A 90 5.97 -2.10 5.11
CA ALA A 90 6.43 -2.57 6.41
C ALA A 90 5.31 -2.76 7.44
N GLY A 91 4.07 -2.33 7.13
CA GLY A 91 2.99 -2.08 8.08
C GLY A 91 2.40 -3.29 8.79
N ALA A 92 2.63 -4.50 8.29
CA ALA A 92 2.00 -5.72 8.82
C ALA A 92 2.99 -6.87 9.09
N GLY A 93 4.29 -6.67 8.89
CA GLY A 93 5.31 -7.70 9.08
C GLY A 93 5.16 -8.90 8.14
N LEU A 94 4.72 -8.68 6.91
CA LEU A 94 4.41 -9.70 5.91
C LEU A 94 5.63 -10.54 5.51
N GLN A 95 6.84 -10.05 5.67
CA GLN A 95 8.08 -10.79 5.39
C GLN A 95 8.23 -12.08 6.21
N ARG A 96 7.39 -12.29 7.22
CA ARG A 96 7.33 -13.55 7.99
C ARG A 96 6.62 -14.69 7.25
N PHE A 97 5.88 -14.38 6.20
CA PHE A 97 4.97 -15.29 5.51
C PHE A 97 5.38 -15.52 4.06
N ALA A 98 4.92 -16.65 3.53
CA ALA A 98 4.99 -16.89 2.09
C ALA A 98 4.12 -15.85 1.33
N PRO A 99 4.53 -15.44 0.11
CA PRO A 99 5.74 -15.88 -0.60
C PRO A 99 7.01 -15.14 -0.16
N LEU A 100 6.89 -13.97 0.48
CA LEU A 100 7.98 -13.05 0.77
C LEU A 100 9.14 -13.71 1.55
N ASN A 101 8.82 -14.55 2.54
CA ASN A 101 9.86 -15.20 3.34
C ASN A 101 10.74 -16.17 2.53
N SER A 102 10.32 -16.57 1.34
CA SER A 102 11.01 -17.54 0.49
C SER A 102 11.37 -17.02 -0.89
N TRP A 103 11.17 -15.73 -1.17
CA TRP A 103 11.69 -15.12 -2.39
C TRP A 103 13.21 -15.20 -2.43
N PRO A 104 13.82 -15.52 -3.60
CA PRO A 104 15.27 -15.62 -3.73
C PRO A 104 16.02 -14.37 -3.28
N ASP A 105 15.48 -13.19 -3.52
CA ASP A 105 16.10 -11.93 -3.09
C ASP A 105 16.07 -11.75 -1.55
N ASN A 106 15.23 -12.50 -0.85
CA ASN A 106 15.17 -12.53 0.61
C ASN A 106 16.07 -13.60 1.26
N ARG A 107 16.99 -14.19 0.49
CA ARG A 107 17.93 -15.19 1.01
C ARG A 107 18.64 -14.70 2.27
N ASN A 108 18.61 -15.55 3.31
CA ASN A 108 19.20 -15.34 4.63
C ASN A 108 18.53 -14.28 5.53
N LEU A 109 17.44 -13.63 5.10
CA LEU A 109 16.68 -12.72 5.98
C LEU A 109 15.85 -13.44 7.05
N ASP A 110 15.59 -14.72 6.88
CA ASP A 110 15.07 -15.62 7.92
C ASP A 110 16.01 -15.68 9.14
N LYS A 111 17.33 -15.66 8.91
CA LYS A 111 18.35 -15.57 9.97
C LYS A 111 18.30 -14.23 10.70
N ALA A 112 18.13 -13.12 9.99
CA ALA A 112 17.95 -11.79 10.59
C ALA A 112 16.74 -11.76 11.54
N ARG A 113 15.61 -12.29 11.12
CA ARG A 113 14.41 -12.40 11.99
C ARG A 113 14.67 -13.31 13.19
N ARG A 114 15.36 -14.44 12.98
CA ARG A 114 15.69 -15.36 14.07
C ARG A 114 16.64 -14.72 15.10
N LEU A 115 17.58 -13.88 14.69
CA LEU A 115 18.44 -13.10 15.58
C LEU A 115 17.66 -12.14 16.48
N LEU A 116 16.55 -11.58 16.00
CA LEU A 116 15.68 -10.70 16.78
C LEU A 116 14.67 -11.45 17.68
N TRP A 117 14.52 -12.77 17.53
CA TRP A 117 13.55 -13.54 18.32
C TRP A 117 13.73 -13.42 19.85
N PRO A 118 14.95 -13.45 20.43
CA PRO A 118 15.12 -13.24 21.87
C PRO A 118 14.55 -11.91 22.37
N VAL A 119 14.71 -10.84 21.58
CA VAL A 119 14.11 -9.52 21.87
C VAL A 119 12.60 -9.59 21.77
N LYS A 120 12.06 -10.08 20.66
CA LYS A 120 10.60 -10.25 20.47
C LYS A 120 9.97 -11.07 21.58
N ARG A 121 10.58 -12.18 21.98
CA ARG A 121 10.14 -13.02 23.07
C ARG A 121 10.08 -12.28 24.41
N LYS A 122 11.08 -11.44 24.69
CA LYS A 122 11.14 -10.66 25.96
C LYS A 122 10.02 -9.64 26.05
N TYR A 123 9.73 -8.92 24.97
CA TYR A 123 8.73 -7.85 24.95
C TYR A 123 7.32 -8.34 24.55
N GLY A 124 7.21 -9.51 23.95
CA GLY A 124 5.94 -10.19 23.65
C GLY A 124 4.98 -9.33 22.82
N SER A 125 3.76 -9.17 23.34
CA SER A 125 2.71 -8.38 22.68
C SER A 125 2.85 -6.86 22.84
N ALA A 126 3.83 -6.38 23.62
CA ALA A 126 4.07 -4.95 23.78
C ALA A 126 4.64 -4.29 22.49
N ILE A 127 5.28 -5.08 21.65
CA ILE A 127 5.72 -4.66 20.32
C ILE A 127 5.35 -5.70 19.27
N SER A 128 4.76 -5.27 18.15
CA SER A 128 4.52 -6.12 16.98
C SER A 128 5.83 -6.52 16.31
N TRP A 129 5.84 -7.57 15.48
CA TRP A 129 6.96 -7.83 14.61
C TRP A 129 7.17 -6.68 13.61
N ALA A 130 6.09 -6.13 13.06
CA ALA A 130 6.16 -5.03 12.12
C ALA A 130 6.91 -3.82 12.70
N ASP A 131 6.54 -3.40 13.93
CA ASP A 131 7.24 -2.30 14.61
C ASP A 131 8.66 -2.67 15.03
N LEU A 132 8.89 -3.91 15.49
CA LEU A 132 10.23 -4.37 15.90
C LEU A 132 11.21 -4.39 14.73
N LEU A 133 10.78 -4.85 13.55
CA LEU A 133 11.64 -4.89 12.37
C LEU A 133 12.10 -3.48 11.99
N VAL A 134 11.17 -2.52 11.86
CA VAL A 134 11.51 -1.13 11.52
C VAL A 134 12.36 -0.49 12.61
N PHE A 135 12.02 -0.69 13.88
CA PHE A 135 12.80 -0.18 15.01
C PHE A 135 14.22 -0.73 15.01
N ALA A 136 14.39 -2.03 14.75
CA ALA A 136 15.70 -2.65 14.65
C ALA A 136 16.53 -2.10 13.48
N GLY A 137 15.90 -1.76 12.35
CA GLY A 137 16.56 -1.08 11.23
C GLY A 137 17.08 0.29 11.62
N ASN A 138 16.28 1.08 12.33
CA ASN A 138 16.74 2.39 12.85
C ASN A 138 17.90 2.22 13.84
N ARG A 139 17.79 1.26 14.78
CA ARG A 139 18.89 0.98 15.71
C ARG A 139 20.15 0.52 15.00
N ALA A 140 20.01 -0.27 13.92
CA ALA A 140 21.15 -0.68 13.10
C ALA A 140 21.88 0.53 12.50
N LEU A 141 21.16 1.44 11.88
CA LEU A 141 21.72 2.67 11.33
C LEU A 141 22.36 3.55 12.41
N GLU A 142 21.72 3.70 13.56
CA GLU A 142 22.23 4.53 14.65
C GLU A 142 23.47 3.93 15.32
N THR A 143 23.53 2.61 15.49
CA THR A 143 24.73 1.94 16.02
C THR A 143 25.91 1.98 15.06
N MET A 144 25.66 2.20 13.78
CA MET A 144 26.69 2.42 12.76
C MET A 144 26.99 3.91 12.48
N GLY A 145 26.39 4.83 13.24
CA GLY A 145 26.76 6.24 13.25
C GLY A 145 25.82 7.19 12.50
N LEU A 146 24.79 6.71 11.83
CA LEU A 146 23.78 7.57 11.20
C LEU A 146 22.73 8.01 12.23
N ARG A 147 22.45 9.31 12.30
CA ARG A 147 21.28 9.80 13.03
C ARG A 147 20.02 9.63 12.17
N THR A 148 19.10 8.78 12.58
CA THR A 148 17.81 8.59 11.89
C THR A 148 16.88 9.80 12.05
N PHE A 149 15.93 9.96 11.12
CA PHE A 149 14.97 11.07 11.16
C PHE A 149 13.93 10.90 12.27
N GLY A 150 13.58 9.66 12.61
CA GLY A 150 12.63 9.30 13.66
C GLY A 150 12.08 7.90 13.52
N PHE A 151 11.08 7.60 14.37
CA PHE A 151 10.34 6.34 14.36
C PHE A 151 8.93 6.55 14.89
N ALA A 152 7.94 6.01 14.19
CA ALA A 152 6.59 5.89 14.69
C ALA A 152 6.22 4.41 14.84
N GLY A 153 5.71 4.02 16.00
CA GLY A 153 5.06 2.74 16.21
C GLY A 153 3.58 2.79 15.84
N GLY A 154 2.91 1.65 15.95
CA GLY A 154 1.46 1.54 15.68
C GLY A 154 1.12 0.55 14.57
N ARG A 155 2.11 -0.15 14.00
CA ARG A 155 1.91 -1.24 13.04
C ARG A 155 1.39 -2.47 13.76
N ARG A 156 0.32 -3.07 13.24
CA ARG A 156 -0.21 -4.33 13.77
C ARG A 156 0.27 -5.49 12.91
N ASP A 157 0.57 -6.61 13.56
CA ASP A 157 0.97 -7.82 12.86
C ASP A 157 -0.19 -8.42 12.05
N ALA A 158 0.12 -8.89 10.83
CA ALA A 158 -0.70 -9.88 10.15
C ALA A 158 -0.48 -11.27 10.76
N TRP A 159 -1.48 -12.16 10.59
CA TRP A 159 -1.45 -13.53 11.10
C TRP A 159 -1.55 -14.56 9.98
N GLU A 160 -1.62 -14.11 8.75
CA GLU A 160 -1.65 -14.93 7.55
C GLU A 160 -0.92 -14.23 6.39
N SER A 161 -0.56 -15.01 5.39
CA SER A 161 0.05 -14.46 4.17
C SER A 161 -0.95 -13.64 3.39
N ASP A 162 -0.46 -12.57 2.78
CA ASP A 162 -1.22 -11.74 1.88
C ASP A 162 -1.11 -12.29 0.45
N ALA A 163 -2.26 -12.62 -0.15
CA ALA A 163 -2.31 -13.08 -1.53
C ALA A 163 -1.97 -11.96 -2.54
N ASP A 164 -2.12 -10.71 -2.14
CA ASP A 164 -1.85 -9.55 -3.00
C ASP A 164 -0.36 -9.23 -3.15
N THR A 165 0.50 -9.79 -2.30
CA THR A 165 1.96 -9.73 -2.46
C THR A 165 2.51 -10.76 -3.44
N TYR A 166 1.65 -11.63 -3.96
CA TYR A 166 2.00 -12.60 -4.98
C TYR A 166 1.57 -12.16 -6.38
N TRP A 167 2.52 -12.11 -7.31
CA TRP A 167 2.30 -11.49 -8.63
C TRP A 167 2.44 -12.43 -9.82
N GLY A 168 2.82 -13.64 -9.62
CA GLY A 168 2.98 -14.61 -10.68
C GLY A 168 4.30 -15.38 -10.61
N PRO A 169 4.48 -16.38 -11.47
CA PRO A 169 5.68 -17.20 -11.48
C PRO A 169 6.79 -16.48 -12.25
N GLU A 170 7.82 -16.06 -11.59
CA GLU A 170 9.11 -15.88 -12.22
C GLU A 170 10.03 -16.94 -11.64
N HIS A 171 10.48 -17.86 -12.49
CA HIS A 171 11.26 -19.03 -12.05
C HIS A 171 12.73 -18.69 -11.82
N ALA A 172 13.24 -17.65 -12.48
CA ALA A 172 14.58 -17.12 -12.29
C ALA A 172 14.50 -15.76 -11.60
N TRP A 173 15.06 -15.65 -10.39
CA TRP A 173 14.96 -14.41 -9.59
C TRP A 173 15.64 -13.20 -10.25
N LEU A 174 16.61 -13.40 -11.15
CA LEU A 174 17.20 -12.37 -12.00
C LEU A 174 16.47 -12.19 -13.35
N GLY A 175 15.39 -12.93 -13.59
CA GLY A 175 14.63 -12.86 -14.83
C GLY A 175 13.97 -11.51 -15.05
N ASP A 176 13.77 -11.16 -16.31
CA ASP A 176 13.17 -9.90 -16.75
C ASP A 176 11.75 -10.06 -17.31
N GLU A 177 11.11 -11.20 -17.06
CA GLU A 177 9.78 -11.53 -17.59
C GLU A 177 8.68 -10.54 -17.13
N ARG A 178 8.93 -9.81 -16.05
CA ARG A 178 8.05 -8.75 -15.55
C ARG A 178 8.01 -7.51 -16.46
N HIS A 179 9.00 -7.36 -17.35
CA HIS A 179 9.06 -6.25 -18.30
C HIS A 179 8.51 -6.69 -19.65
N GLY A 180 7.45 -6.03 -20.13
CA GLY A 180 6.95 -6.19 -21.48
C GLY A 180 7.65 -5.29 -22.49
N GLY A 181 7.63 -5.68 -23.78
CA GLY A 181 8.03 -4.83 -24.90
C GLY A 181 9.34 -4.05 -24.74
N VAL A 182 9.26 -2.73 -24.62
CA VAL A 182 10.41 -1.82 -24.42
C VAL A 182 10.64 -1.58 -22.93
N ARG A 183 10.70 -2.64 -22.12
CA ARG A 183 10.92 -2.61 -20.67
C ARG A 183 9.87 -1.80 -19.90
N GLU A 184 8.62 -1.90 -20.33
CA GLU A 184 7.49 -1.41 -19.54
C GLU A 184 7.10 -2.46 -18.50
N LEU A 185 7.07 -2.04 -17.26
CA LEU A 185 6.57 -2.87 -16.17
C LEU A 185 5.04 -2.87 -16.16
N ASP A 186 4.40 -4.03 -16.08
CA ASP A 186 2.94 -4.13 -16.05
C ASP A 186 2.34 -3.39 -14.84
N GLN A 187 1.09 -2.91 -14.98
CA GLN A 187 0.34 -2.30 -13.89
C GLN A 187 -0.45 -3.40 -13.12
N PRO A 188 -0.49 -3.38 -11.78
CA PRO A 188 0.05 -2.41 -10.81
C PRO A 188 1.46 -2.77 -10.31
N LEU A 189 2.23 -3.53 -11.05
CA LEU A 189 3.50 -4.11 -10.66
C LEU A 189 4.50 -3.07 -10.07
N ALA A 190 5.28 -3.49 -9.08
CA ALA A 190 6.35 -2.71 -8.45
C ALA A 190 7.57 -3.60 -8.17
N ALA A 191 8.42 -3.22 -7.24
CA ALA A 191 9.65 -3.93 -6.90
C ALA A 191 9.44 -5.34 -6.35
N ASP A 192 8.30 -5.59 -5.75
CA ASP A 192 7.95 -6.82 -5.05
C ASP A 192 7.59 -7.99 -5.95
N GLN A 193 7.73 -7.81 -7.26
CA GLN A 193 7.29 -8.84 -8.16
C GLN A 193 8.35 -9.86 -8.45
N MET A 194 7.89 -11.10 -8.46
CA MET A 194 8.67 -12.22 -8.94
C MET A 194 9.94 -12.50 -8.12
N GLY A 195 9.94 -12.10 -6.84
CA GLY A 195 11.02 -12.40 -5.91
C GLY A 195 12.23 -11.48 -5.96
N LEU A 196 12.14 -10.37 -6.70
CA LEU A 196 13.17 -9.34 -6.77
C LEU A 196 12.61 -8.01 -6.25
N ILE A 197 13.20 -7.49 -5.18
CA ILE A 197 12.70 -6.29 -4.48
C ILE A 197 13.05 -5.00 -5.22
N TYR A 198 14.05 -5.01 -6.06
CA TYR A 198 14.47 -3.86 -6.85
C TYR A 198 14.73 -4.27 -8.31
N VAL A 199 15.89 -4.08 -8.84
CA VAL A 199 16.24 -4.43 -10.22
C VAL A 199 17.40 -5.41 -10.26
N ASN A 200 17.59 -6.08 -11.40
CA ASN A 200 18.70 -7.00 -11.56
C ASN A 200 20.05 -6.29 -11.36
N PRO A 201 20.82 -6.65 -10.32
CA PRO A 201 22.08 -6.00 -10.00
C PRO A 201 23.19 -6.20 -11.06
N GLU A 202 23.08 -7.22 -11.89
CA GLU A 202 23.96 -7.43 -13.06
C GLU A 202 23.62 -6.52 -14.24
N GLY A 203 22.44 -5.93 -14.23
CA GLY A 203 21.82 -5.21 -15.34
C GLY A 203 20.70 -6.01 -16.02
N PRO A 204 19.86 -5.33 -16.81
CA PRO A 204 18.72 -5.93 -17.52
C PRO A 204 19.13 -7.15 -18.35
N ASN A 205 18.40 -8.26 -18.21
CA ASN A 205 18.68 -9.54 -18.86
C ASN A 205 20.13 -10.05 -18.60
N THR A 206 20.67 -9.76 -17.42
CA THR A 206 22.08 -10.07 -17.06
C THR A 206 23.12 -9.41 -17.98
N VAL A 207 22.74 -8.37 -18.70
CA VAL A 207 23.65 -7.55 -19.53
C VAL A 207 24.14 -6.38 -18.67
N PRO A 208 25.46 -6.24 -18.44
CA PRO A 208 25.99 -5.23 -17.55
C PRO A 208 26.02 -3.83 -18.17
N ASP A 209 24.83 -3.28 -18.45
CA ASP A 209 24.64 -1.93 -19.00
C ASP A 209 24.05 -0.99 -17.93
N PRO A 210 24.86 -0.09 -17.35
CA PRO A 210 24.42 0.85 -16.31
C PRO A 210 23.32 1.81 -16.76
N LEU A 211 23.28 2.22 -18.03
CA LEU A 211 22.27 3.18 -18.50
C LEU A 211 20.89 2.53 -18.67
N THR A 212 20.85 1.28 -19.09
CA THR A 212 19.60 0.53 -19.12
C THR A 212 19.14 0.21 -17.68
N SER A 213 20.06 -0.14 -16.78
CA SER A 213 19.76 -0.31 -15.36
C SER A 213 19.16 0.94 -14.73
N ALA A 214 19.64 2.14 -15.08
CA ALA A 214 19.11 3.40 -14.57
C ALA A 214 17.61 3.60 -14.89
N ARG A 215 17.16 3.12 -16.05
CA ARG A 215 15.73 3.17 -16.43
C ARG A 215 14.88 2.28 -15.52
N ASP A 216 15.32 1.05 -15.30
CA ASP A 216 14.62 0.09 -14.46
C ASP A 216 14.59 0.57 -12.99
N ILE A 217 15.71 1.10 -12.50
CA ILE A 217 15.82 1.71 -11.17
C ILE A 217 14.78 2.84 -11.04
N ARG A 218 14.76 3.79 -11.94
CA ARG A 218 13.85 4.94 -11.89
C ARG A 218 12.39 4.52 -11.90
N GLU A 219 12.01 3.60 -12.80
CA GLU A 219 10.64 3.11 -12.86
C GLU A 219 10.23 2.36 -11.58
N THR A 220 11.09 1.48 -11.09
CA THR A 220 10.82 0.68 -9.89
C THR A 220 10.71 1.55 -8.64
N PHE A 221 11.66 2.46 -8.42
CA PHE A 221 11.66 3.33 -7.24
C PHE A 221 10.53 4.35 -7.28
N ARG A 222 10.20 4.89 -8.47
CA ARG A 222 9.02 5.75 -8.65
C ARG A 222 7.73 5.03 -8.23
N ARG A 223 7.59 3.75 -8.54
CA ARG A 223 6.44 2.93 -8.11
C ARG A 223 6.41 2.64 -6.61
N MET A 224 7.55 2.74 -5.94
CA MET A 224 7.64 2.74 -4.48
C MET A 224 7.39 4.13 -3.85
N GLY A 225 7.20 5.17 -4.67
CA GLY A 225 6.96 6.54 -4.22
C GLY A 225 8.22 7.38 -4.01
N MET A 226 9.35 6.98 -4.61
CA MET A 226 10.63 7.70 -4.50
C MET A 226 10.91 8.51 -5.75
N ASP A 227 11.41 9.73 -5.59
CA ASP A 227 11.98 10.54 -6.66
C ASP A 227 13.45 10.17 -6.96
N ASP A 228 14.07 10.89 -7.91
CA ASP A 228 15.46 10.61 -8.31
C ASP A 228 16.47 10.91 -7.18
N GLU A 229 16.25 11.93 -6.37
CA GLU A 229 17.12 12.27 -5.24
C GLU A 229 16.99 11.23 -4.10
N GLU A 230 15.77 10.87 -3.78
CA GLU A 230 15.44 9.83 -2.81
C GLU A 230 15.99 8.46 -3.24
N THR A 231 15.91 8.16 -4.53
CA THR A 231 16.47 6.93 -5.13
C THR A 231 17.99 6.85 -4.95
N VAL A 232 18.71 7.92 -5.35
CA VAL A 232 20.17 7.99 -5.19
C VAL A 232 20.57 7.90 -3.71
N ALA A 233 19.83 8.59 -2.82
CA ALA A 233 20.10 8.55 -1.39
C ALA A 233 19.88 7.16 -0.80
N LEU A 234 18.82 6.45 -1.18
CA LEU A 234 18.52 5.08 -0.69
C LEU A 234 19.60 4.08 -1.12
N ILE A 235 19.99 4.11 -2.40
CA ILE A 235 21.01 3.19 -2.93
C ILE A 235 22.34 3.46 -2.24
N ALA A 236 22.82 4.71 -2.27
CA ALA A 236 24.10 5.08 -1.68
C ALA A 236 24.15 4.86 -0.16
N GLY A 237 23.07 5.24 0.54
CA GLY A 237 22.98 5.04 2.00
C GLY A 237 22.93 3.57 2.39
N GLY A 238 22.23 2.74 1.64
CA GLY A 238 22.18 1.29 1.83
C GLY A 238 23.53 0.62 1.57
N HIS A 239 24.16 0.94 0.44
CA HIS A 239 25.43 0.36 0.01
C HIS A 239 26.66 0.96 0.74
N THR A 240 26.47 1.99 1.59
CA THR A 240 27.48 2.40 2.56
C THR A 240 27.83 1.25 3.52
N PHE A 241 26.90 0.32 3.75
CA PHE A 241 27.02 -0.74 4.75
C PHE A 241 27.12 -2.14 4.15
N GLY A 242 27.93 -2.98 4.80
CA GLY A 242 27.97 -4.42 4.58
C GLY A 242 28.66 -4.85 3.29
N LYS A 243 28.22 -5.98 2.80
CA LYS A 243 28.74 -6.64 1.60
C LYS A 243 27.65 -7.49 0.92
N THR A 244 27.89 -7.85 -0.33
CA THR A 244 27.19 -8.94 -1.02
C THR A 244 27.82 -10.30 -0.67
N HIS A 245 27.05 -11.40 -0.84
CA HIS A 245 27.49 -12.76 -0.52
C HIS A 245 27.33 -13.67 -1.73
N GLY A 246 28.44 -14.09 -2.28
CA GLY A 246 28.50 -14.95 -3.46
C GLY A 246 29.70 -15.88 -3.42
N ALA A 247 29.96 -16.53 -2.28
CA ALA A 247 31.08 -17.44 -2.10
C ALA A 247 31.09 -18.61 -3.11
N ALA A 248 29.92 -18.95 -3.68
CA ALA A 248 29.74 -19.91 -4.76
C ALA A 248 28.40 -19.66 -5.48
N ASP A 249 28.14 -20.45 -6.54
CA ASP A 249 26.90 -20.41 -7.31
C ASP A 249 25.67 -20.74 -6.42
N PRO A 250 24.71 -19.82 -6.28
CA PRO A 250 23.50 -20.04 -5.49
C PRO A 250 22.64 -21.22 -5.95
N GLU A 251 22.53 -21.41 -7.27
CA GLU A 251 21.69 -22.47 -7.83
C GLU A 251 22.29 -23.87 -7.60
N ALA A 252 23.60 -23.96 -7.49
CA ALA A 252 24.30 -25.23 -7.25
C ALA A 252 24.36 -25.61 -5.77
N HIS A 253 24.33 -24.64 -4.84
CA HIS A 253 24.69 -24.87 -3.45
C HIS A 253 23.63 -24.50 -2.42
N LEU A 254 22.53 -23.85 -2.79
CA LEU A 254 21.47 -23.48 -1.84
C LEU A 254 20.29 -24.44 -1.91
N GLY A 255 19.86 -24.89 -0.76
CA GLY A 255 18.58 -25.54 -0.58
C GLY A 255 17.40 -24.56 -0.68
N PRO A 256 16.16 -25.08 -0.56
CA PRO A 256 14.95 -24.29 -0.69
C PRO A 256 14.83 -23.17 0.37
N GLY A 257 14.02 -22.16 0.07
CA GLY A 257 13.62 -21.14 1.03
C GLY A 257 12.82 -21.70 2.21
N PRO A 258 12.50 -20.90 3.22
CA PRO A 258 11.87 -21.35 4.46
C PRO A 258 10.60 -22.20 4.27
N GLU A 259 9.74 -21.85 3.30
CA GLU A 259 8.48 -22.58 3.04
C GLU A 259 8.70 -23.97 2.44
N GLY A 260 9.78 -24.17 1.68
CA GLY A 260 10.16 -25.46 1.10
C GLY A 260 11.20 -26.22 1.90
N ALA A 261 11.68 -25.69 3.01
CA ALA A 261 12.71 -26.31 3.83
C ALA A 261 12.15 -27.50 4.64
N PRO A 262 12.98 -28.51 4.94
CA PRO A 262 12.59 -29.63 5.79
C PRO A 262 12.12 -29.20 7.17
N LEU A 263 11.18 -29.94 7.77
CA LEU A 263 10.63 -29.65 9.11
C LEU A 263 11.70 -29.48 10.19
N ALA A 264 12.82 -30.21 10.07
CA ALA A 264 13.93 -30.13 11.02
C ALA A 264 14.63 -28.76 11.03
N GLU A 265 14.54 -27.98 9.96
CA GLU A 265 15.13 -26.63 9.85
C GLU A 265 14.29 -25.56 10.59
N GLN A 266 13.09 -25.91 11.03
CA GLN A 266 12.24 -25.06 11.90
C GLN A 266 12.01 -23.64 11.39
N GLY A 267 11.73 -23.49 10.08
CA GLY A 267 11.47 -22.21 9.42
C GLY A 267 12.73 -21.45 9.02
N LEU A 268 13.90 -22.07 9.06
CA LEU A 268 15.11 -21.58 8.39
C LEU A 268 15.23 -22.26 7.03
N GLY A 269 15.53 -21.48 6.00
CA GLY A 269 15.73 -21.95 4.65
C GLY A 269 17.15 -21.71 4.14
N TRP A 270 17.35 -21.94 2.85
CA TRP A 270 18.59 -21.67 2.11
C TRP A 270 19.84 -22.27 2.79
N ARG A 271 19.71 -23.50 3.26
CA ARG A 271 20.87 -24.26 3.76
C ARG A 271 21.86 -24.41 2.63
N SER A 272 23.07 -23.90 2.83
CA SER A 272 24.16 -24.08 1.88
C SER A 272 24.97 -25.34 2.21
N ASP A 273 25.36 -26.06 1.19
CA ASP A 273 26.34 -27.15 1.28
C ASP A 273 27.77 -26.71 0.88
N HIS A 274 27.93 -25.42 0.50
CA HIS A 274 29.24 -24.88 0.20
C HIS A 274 30.03 -24.68 1.50
N ARG A 275 31.07 -25.49 1.71
CA ARG A 275 31.95 -25.47 2.89
C ARG A 275 31.18 -25.38 4.22
N THR A 276 31.33 -24.26 4.96
CA THR A 276 30.61 -24.04 6.23
C THR A 276 29.18 -23.56 6.05
N GLY A 277 28.82 -23.04 4.91
CA GLY A 277 27.51 -22.47 4.56
C GLY A 277 27.17 -21.18 5.28
N LYS A 278 28.12 -20.57 6.01
CA LYS A 278 27.91 -19.35 6.81
C LYS A 278 29.20 -18.53 6.89
N GLY A 279 29.11 -17.33 7.44
CA GLY A 279 30.26 -16.42 7.52
C GLY A 279 30.83 -16.12 6.14
N GLY A 280 32.15 -16.27 5.96
CA GLY A 280 32.82 -16.05 4.68
C GLY A 280 32.40 -17.01 3.56
N ASP A 281 31.74 -18.14 3.89
CA ASP A 281 31.21 -19.11 2.92
C ASP A 281 29.69 -18.89 2.66
N ALA A 282 29.11 -17.78 3.15
CA ALA A 282 27.69 -17.50 2.95
C ALA A 282 27.38 -17.15 1.48
N ILE A 283 26.19 -17.56 1.05
CA ILE A 283 25.65 -17.26 -0.28
C ILE A 283 24.30 -16.57 -0.12
N SER A 284 24.11 -15.45 -0.82
CA SER A 284 22.79 -14.80 -0.97
C SER A 284 22.52 -14.50 -2.44
N SER A 285 22.98 -13.36 -2.97
CA SER A 285 22.78 -12.98 -4.37
C SER A 285 23.65 -13.77 -5.35
N GLY A 286 24.81 -14.23 -4.94
CA GLY A 286 25.85 -14.76 -5.84
C GLY A 286 26.89 -13.73 -6.25
N LEU A 287 26.64 -12.44 -6.04
CA LEU A 287 27.61 -11.36 -6.13
C LEU A 287 28.48 -11.37 -4.87
N GLU A 288 29.77 -11.02 -4.99
CA GLU A 288 30.70 -11.09 -3.86
C GLU A 288 31.54 -9.83 -3.78
N GLY A 289 31.35 -9.04 -2.71
CA GLY A 289 32.19 -7.87 -2.51
C GLY A 289 31.66 -6.88 -1.48
N THR A 290 32.56 -5.99 -1.08
CA THR A 290 32.34 -4.90 -0.14
C THR A 290 32.49 -3.58 -0.89
N TRP A 291 31.57 -2.63 -0.69
CA TRP A 291 31.59 -1.34 -1.40
C TRP A 291 32.58 -0.34 -0.80
N THR A 292 32.72 -0.34 0.54
CA THR A 292 33.40 0.74 1.27
C THR A 292 34.53 0.22 2.17
N PRO A 293 35.53 1.07 2.49
CA PRO A 293 36.56 0.71 3.46
C PRO A 293 36.05 0.50 4.89
N THR A 294 34.87 1.03 5.20
CA THR A 294 34.28 1.12 6.55
C THR A 294 32.86 0.58 6.60
N PRO A 295 32.62 -0.71 6.28
CA PRO A 295 31.28 -1.26 5.97
C PRO A 295 30.30 -1.33 7.16
N THR A 296 30.69 -0.88 8.34
CA THR A 296 29.83 -0.76 9.53
C THR A 296 29.85 0.64 10.14
N VAL A 297 30.29 1.63 9.37
CA VAL A 297 30.34 3.04 9.79
C VAL A 297 29.68 3.91 8.75
N TRP A 298 28.80 4.82 9.18
CA TRP A 298 28.23 5.83 8.31
C TRP A 298 29.28 6.87 7.94
N ASP A 299 29.62 6.93 6.67
CA ASP A 299 30.50 7.94 6.09
C ASP A 299 30.19 8.14 4.60
N ASN A 300 31.03 8.86 3.87
CA ASN A 300 30.86 9.10 2.44
C ASN A 300 31.66 8.11 1.55
N GLY A 301 32.18 7.05 2.15
CA GLY A 301 33.06 6.08 1.51
C GLY A 301 32.47 5.41 0.26
N TYR A 302 31.15 5.28 0.19
CA TYR A 302 30.48 4.75 -1.01
C TYR A 302 30.73 5.62 -2.24
N PHE A 303 30.43 6.92 -2.19
CA PHE A 303 30.67 7.82 -3.31
C PHE A 303 32.16 8.08 -3.57
N GLU A 304 32.97 8.15 -2.52
CA GLU A 304 34.44 8.24 -2.66
C GLU A 304 34.98 7.06 -3.44
N THR A 305 34.50 5.85 -3.17
CA THR A 305 34.88 4.65 -3.90
C THR A 305 34.30 4.63 -5.32
N LEU A 306 33.00 4.91 -5.50
CA LEU A 306 32.34 4.90 -6.81
C LEU A 306 33.00 5.84 -7.82
N PHE A 307 33.40 7.04 -7.39
CA PHE A 307 34.02 8.07 -8.22
C PHE A 307 35.55 8.05 -8.21
N GLY A 308 36.15 7.33 -7.25
CA GLY A 308 37.59 7.30 -7.05
C GLY A 308 38.37 6.36 -7.99
N TYR A 309 37.67 5.43 -8.63
CA TYR A 309 38.30 4.45 -9.51
C TYR A 309 37.63 4.45 -10.91
N GLU A 310 38.39 3.99 -11.92
CA GLU A 310 37.81 3.46 -13.14
C GLU A 310 37.44 1.99 -12.92
N TRP A 311 36.40 1.49 -13.60
CA TRP A 311 35.81 0.20 -13.31
C TRP A 311 35.86 -0.72 -14.54
N GLU A 312 36.17 -2.00 -14.31
CA GLU A 312 36.14 -3.07 -15.30
C GLU A 312 35.32 -4.26 -14.79
N LEU A 313 34.77 -5.04 -15.72
CA LEU A 313 33.93 -6.19 -15.38
C LEU A 313 34.75 -7.38 -14.91
N GLU A 314 34.22 -8.07 -13.90
CA GLU A 314 34.68 -9.40 -13.49
C GLU A 314 33.50 -10.33 -13.21
N LEU A 315 33.74 -11.62 -13.17
CA LEU A 315 32.76 -12.59 -12.63
C LEU A 315 33.04 -12.83 -11.14
N SER A 316 32.01 -12.79 -10.34
CA SER A 316 32.06 -13.20 -8.92
C SER A 316 32.35 -14.70 -8.80
N PRO A 317 32.71 -15.22 -7.62
CA PRO A 317 32.78 -16.67 -7.39
C PRO A 317 31.45 -17.39 -7.63
N GLY A 318 30.31 -16.67 -7.50
CA GLY A 318 28.97 -17.16 -7.83
C GLY A 318 28.64 -17.17 -9.34
N GLY A 319 29.56 -16.68 -10.19
CA GLY A 319 29.37 -16.67 -11.64
C GLY A 319 28.61 -15.46 -12.18
N LEU A 320 28.39 -14.44 -11.38
CA LEU A 320 27.60 -13.24 -11.74
C LEU A 320 28.49 -12.04 -12.05
N TRP A 321 28.03 -11.16 -12.97
CA TRP A 321 28.77 -9.97 -13.36
C TRP A 321 28.77 -8.90 -12.26
N GLN A 322 29.96 -8.42 -11.94
CA GLN A 322 30.20 -7.28 -11.03
C GLN A 322 31.38 -6.45 -11.53
N TRP A 323 31.67 -5.33 -10.88
CA TRP A 323 32.69 -4.39 -11.30
C TRP A 323 33.78 -4.28 -10.25
N ILE A 324 35.05 -4.32 -10.71
CA ILE A 324 36.25 -4.16 -9.91
C ILE A 324 37.00 -2.92 -10.39
N PRO A 325 37.80 -2.22 -9.54
CA PRO A 325 38.67 -1.16 -9.99
C PRO A 325 39.64 -1.64 -11.06
N ALA A 326 39.70 -0.91 -12.18
CA ALA A 326 40.61 -1.23 -13.28
C ALA A 326 42.09 -1.18 -12.88
N ASP A 327 42.91 -1.85 -13.65
CA ASP A 327 44.38 -1.88 -13.49
C ASP A 327 44.89 -2.30 -12.08
N GLY A 328 44.09 -3.11 -11.36
CA GLY A 328 44.38 -3.54 -10.01
C GLY A 328 44.26 -2.43 -8.95
N GLY A 329 43.53 -1.35 -9.28
CA GLY A 329 43.23 -0.28 -8.34
C GLY A 329 42.53 -0.76 -7.08
N GLY A 330 42.67 -0.06 -5.98
CA GLY A 330 41.97 -0.36 -4.73
C GLY A 330 42.40 -1.68 -4.05
N ALA A 331 43.48 -2.33 -4.47
CA ALA A 331 43.97 -3.54 -3.84
C ALA A 331 44.18 -3.31 -2.33
N GLY A 332 43.52 -4.13 -1.49
CA GLY A 332 43.61 -3.98 -0.04
C GLY A 332 42.83 -2.78 0.54
N ALA A 333 41.94 -2.13 -0.21
CA ALA A 333 41.20 -0.98 0.28
C ALA A 333 40.10 -1.36 1.28
N VAL A 334 39.41 -2.50 1.08
CA VAL A 334 38.29 -2.92 1.93
C VAL A 334 38.67 -4.11 2.82
N PRO A 335 38.13 -4.23 4.06
CA PRO A 335 38.42 -5.36 4.94
C PRO A 335 37.69 -6.63 4.49
N ASP A 336 38.23 -7.80 4.85
CA ASP A 336 37.47 -9.04 4.86
C ASP A 336 36.49 -9.05 6.03
N ALA A 337 35.34 -9.68 5.83
CA ALA A 337 34.27 -9.68 6.82
C ALA A 337 34.55 -10.54 8.06
N HIS A 338 35.40 -11.57 7.92
CA HIS A 338 35.63 -12.58 8.96
C HIS A 338 37.11 -12.80 9.29
N ASP A 339 38.03 -12.29 8.48
CA ASP A 339 39.47 -12.36 8.72
C ASP A 339 40.11 -10.96 8.70
N PRO A 340 40.45 -10.38 9.86
CA PRO A 340 40.98 -9.01 9.94
C PRO A 340 42.37 -8.87 9.31
N SER A 341 43.03 -9.99 8.99
CA SER A 341 44.38 -9.99 8.34
C SER A 341 44.26 -9.89 6.82
N VAL A 342 43.08 -10.13 6.25
CA VAL A 342 42.82 -10.14 4.82
C VAL A 342 42.12 -8.84 4.40
N ARG A 343 42.48 -8.34 3.23
CA ARG A 343 41.84 -7.16 2.62
C ARG A 343 41.69 -7.39 1.13
N HIS A 344 40.64 -6.76 0.57
CA HIS A 344 40.23 -6.92 -0.82
C HIS A 344 40.18 -5.57 -1.55
N ALA A 345 40.02 -5.60 -2.88
CA ALA A 345 39.58 -4.45 -3.64
C ALA A 345 38.06 -4.27 -3.46
N PRO A 346 37.55 -3.05 -3.52
CA PRO A 346 36.11 -2.83 -3.45
C PRO A 346 35.39 -3.39 -4.70
N ARG A 347 34.08 -3.57 -4.60
CA ARG A 347 33.23 -4.01 -5.70
C ARG A 347 32.05 -3.05 -5.87
N MET A 348 31.62 -2.87 -7.12
CA MET A 348 30.38 -2.18 -7.49
C MET A 348 29.51 -3.09 -8.33
N LEU A 349 28.21 -2.86 -8.28
CA LEU A 349 27.21 -3.53 -9.10
C LEU A 349 26.96 -2.69 -10.36
N THR A 350 26.36 -3.27 -11.39
CA THR A 350 25.94 -2.50 -12.58
C THR A 350 24.96 -1.40 -12.20
N THR A 351 24.11 -1.65 -11.20
CA THR A 351 23.17 -0.67 -10.63
C THR A 351 23.87 0.47 -9.87
N ASP A 352 25.07 0.23 -9.29
CA ASP A 352 25.86 1.31 -8.69
C ASP A 352 26.45 2.22 -9.75
N LEU A 353 26.97 1.64 -10.84
CA LEU A 353 27.50 2.41 -11.96
C LEU A 353 26.41 3.28 -12.64
N ALA A 354 25.16 2.91 -12.52
CA ALA A 354 24.04 3.75 -12.98
C ALA A 354 24.05 5.12 -12.29
N LEU A 355 24.37 5.18 -10.99
CA LEU A 355 24.44 6.46 -10.25
C LEU A 355 25.58 7.37 -10.72
N ARG A 356 26.64 6.79 -11.30
CA ARG A 356 27.77 7.53 -11.86
C ARG A 356 27.55 7.98 -13.29
N LEU A 357 26.78 7.21 -14.08
CA LEU A 357 26.77 7.33 -15.56
C LEU A 357 25.43 7.90 -16.09
N ASP A 358 24.32 7.75 -15.37
CA ASP A 358 23.03 8.32 -15.78
C ASP A 358 23.05 9.84 -15.64
N PRO A 359 22.64 10.61 -16.68
CA PRO A 359 22.75 12.07 -16.69
C PRO A 359 21.87 12.78 -15.64
N VAL A 360 20.89 12.10 -15.07
CA VAL A 360 20.04 12.63 -13.99
C VAL A 360 20.62 12.28 -12.62
N TYR A 361 21.08 11.04 -12.43
CA TYR A 361 21.62 10.59 -11.15
C TYR A 361 23.03 11.15 -10.87
N GLU A 362 23.88 11.26 -11.88
CA GLU A 362 25.26 11.69 -11.72
C GLU A 362 25.41 13.06 -11.02
N PRO A 363 24.66 14.11 -11.41
CA PRO A 363 24.73 15.40 -10.72
C PRO A 363 24.31 15.33 -9.25
N ILE A 364 23.31 14.48 -8.92
CA ILE A 364 22.84 14.24 -7.53
C ILE A 364 23.96 13.54 -6.74
N ALA A 365 24.49 12.44 -7.28
CA ALA A 365 25.56 11.66 -6.66
C ALA A 365 26.82 12.50 -6.41
N ARG A 366 27.23 13.34 -7.38
CA ARG A 366 28.35 14.28 -7.20
C ARG A 366 28.08 15.39 -6.21
N ARG A 367 26.83 15.81 -6.06
CA ARG A 367 26.46 16.77 -5.00
C ARG A 367 26.62 16.10 -3.64
N PHE A 368 26.12 14.89 -3.46
CA PHE A 368 26.27 14.11 -2.22
C PHE A 368 27.73 13.78 -1.89
N LEU A 369 28.56 13.48 -2.90
CA LEU A 369 30.00 13.32 -2.70
C LEU A 369 30.64 14.57 -2.11
N ARG A 370 30.26 15.78 -2.59
CA ARG A 370 30.81 17.04 -2.12
C ARG A 370 30.19 17.55 -0.81
N HIS A 371 28.98 17.09 -0.50
CA HIS A 371 28.18 17.53 0.63
C HIS A 371 27.63 16.31 1.39
N PRO A 372 28.47 15.61 2.18
CA PRO A 372 28.07 14.40 2.92
C PRO A 372 26.90 14.63 3.89
N GLU A 373 26.78 15.83 4.42
CA GLU A 373 25.69 16.24 5.30
C GLU A 373 24.33 16.24 4.58
N GLN A 374 24.31 16.53 3.27
CA GLN A 374 23.08 16.44 2.46
C GLN A 374 22.69 14.98 2.21
N LEU A 375 23.65 14.10 1.96
CA LEU A 375 23.38 12.66 1.87
C LEU A 375 22.80 12.13 3.18
N ALA A 376 23.38 12.51 4.31
CA ALA A 376 22.92 12.04 5.62
C ALA A 376 21.47 12.46 5.90
N ASP A 377 21.11 13.72 5.61
CA ASP A 377 19.74 14.22 5.78
C ASP A 377 18.79 13.56 4.78
N ALA A 378 19.16 13.47 3.51
CA ALA A 378 18.34 12.86 2.46
C ALA A 378 18.08 11.38 2.76
N PHE A 379 19.12 10.62 3.12
CA PHE A 379 18.95 9.20 3.46
C PHE A 379 18.12 8.99 4.72
N ALA A 380 18.34 9.77 5.77
CA ALA A 380 17.54 9.67 6.99
C ALA A 380 16.05 9.95 6.73
N ARG A 381 15.73 10.95 5.91
CA ARG A 381 14.36 11.31 5.53
C ARG A 381 13.70 10.27 4.64
N VAL A 382 14.39 9.81 3.60
CA VAL A 382 13.82 8.82 2.69
C VAL A 382 13.71 7.44 3.33
N TRP A 383 14.63 7.05 4.21
CA TRP A 383 14.48 5.84 5.04
C TRP A 383 13.24 5.90 5.91
N PHE A 384 12.97 7.06 6.52
CA PHE A 384 11.76 7.27 7.28
C PHE A 384 10.52 7.21 6.37
N LYS A 385 10.53 7.88 5.21
CA LYS A 385 9.45 7.83 4.23
C LYS A 385 9.16 6.39 3.82
N LEU A 386 10.16 5.65 3.35
CA LEU A 386 10.05 4.27 2.90
C LEU A 386 9.39 3.36 3.95
N THR A 387 9.78 3.50 5.21
CA THR A 387 9.30 2.64 6.30
C THR A 387 7.96 3.09 6.91
N HIS A 388 7.39 4.23 6.50
CA HIS A 388 6.18 4.82 7.09
C HIS A 388 5.09 5.19 6.08
N LEU A 389 5.32 5.03 4.75
CA LEU A 389 4.34 5.36 3.71
C LEU A 389 3.00 4.63 3.89
N ASP A 390 3.04 3.39 4.39
CA ASP A 390 1.88 2.51 4.57
C ASP A 390 1.20 2.63 5.95
N MET A 391 1.64 3.56 6.80
CA MET A 391 1.08 3.71 8.15
C MET A 391 -0.16 4.60 8.24
N GLY A 392 -0.44 5.37 7.19
CA GLY A 392 -1.49 6.39 7.18
C GLY A 392 -1.11 7.65 7.97
N PRO A 393 -2.08 8.48 8.33
CA PRO A 393 -1.83 9.80 8.86
C PRO A 393 -1.22 9.78 10.27
N VAL A 394 -0.53 10.88 10.61
CA VAL A 394 0.23 11.05 11.87
C VAL A 394 -0.60 10.83 13.15
N GLN A 395 -1.92 10.97 13.09
CA GLN A 395 -2.82 10.70 14.22
C GLN A 395 -2.79 9.25 14.68
N ARG A 396 -2.33 8.34 13.84
CA ARG A 396 -2.19 6.92 14.15
C ARG A 396 -0.82 6.55 14.71
N TRP A 397 0.14 7.46 14.63
CA TRP A 397 1.52 7.22 15.00
C TRP A 397 1.72 7.25 16.51
N LEU A 398 2.54 6.35 17.01
CA LEU A 398 2.75 6.14 18.43
C LEU A 398 4.22 6.34 18.80
N GLY A 399 4.44 6.87 20.00
CA GLY A 399 5.73 6.94 20.65
C GLY A 399 6.40 8.33 20.62
N PRO A 400 7.46 8.49 21.41
CA PRO A 400 8.14 9.76 21.59
C PRO A 400 9.11 10.11 20.45
N LEU A 401 9.44 9.16 19.57
CA LEU A 401 10.37 9.32 18.46
C LEU A 401 9.69 9.78 17.16
N VAL A 402 8.37 10.01 17.21
CA VAL A 402 7.61 10.56 16.07
C VAL A 402 8.13 11.94 15.74
N PRO A 403 8.54 12.19 14.46
CA PRO A 403 9.00 13.50 14.04
C PRO A 403 7.93 14.58 14.25
N ARG A 404 8.36 15.78 14.63
CA ARG A 404 7.45 16.93 14.79
C ARG A 404 7.23 17.69 13.48
N GLU A 405 8.10 17.46 12.51
CA GLU A 405 8.01 18.07 11.19
C GLU A 405 6.78 17.54 10.45
N ARG A 406 6.08 18.44 9.75
CA ARG A 406 4.97 18.08 8.88
C ARG A 406 5.54 17.61 7.55
N LEU A 407 5.24 16.39 7.16
CA LEU A 407 5.69 15.80 5.91
C LEU A 407 4.50 15.76 4.93
N LEU A 408 4.68 16.33 3.73
CA LEU A 408 3.59 16.51 2.77
C LEU A 408 3.00 15.18 2.26
N TRP A 409 3.84 14.17 2.07
CA TRP A 409 3.41 12.84 1.61
C TRP A 409 2.50 12.10 2.62
N GLN A 410 2.33 12.62 3.84
CA GLN A 410 1.38 12.08 4.84
C GLN A 410 -0.03 12.67 4.72
N ASP A 411 -0.31 13.44 3.69
CA ASP A 411 -1.59 14.11 3.49
C ASP A 411 -2.07 14.88 4.74
N PRO A 412 -1.25 15.78 5.30
CA PRO A 412 -1.55 16.43 6.57
C PRO A 412 -2.81 17.27 6.51
N VAL A 413 -3.56 17.30 7.62
CA VAL A 413 -4.73 18.15 7.81
C VAL A 413 -4.56 19.01 9.06
N PRO A 414 -5.16 20.22 9.14
CA PRO A 414 -5.13 21.02 10.36
C PRO A 414 -5.84 20.30 11.51
N ALA A 415 -5.40 20.56 12.72
CA ALA A 415 -6.18 20.15 13.90
C ALA A 415 -7.46 21.01 14.01
N VAL A 416 -8.50 20.46 14.64
CA VAL A 416 -9.70 21.22 15.01
C VAL A 416 -9.32 22.26 16.07
N ASP A 417 -9.58 23.55 15.81
CA ASP A 417 -9.22 24.70 16.67
C ASP A 417 -10.44 25.49 17.15
N HIS A 418 -11.64 24.93 17.00
CA HIS A 418 -12.92 25.60 17.30
C HIS A 418 -13.95 24.61 17.90
N PRO A 419 -14.98 25.10 18.58
CA PRO A 419 -16.10 24.27 19.00
C PRO A 419 -16.83 23.66 17.77
N LEU A 420 -17.18 22.39 17.89
CA LEU A 420 -17.90 21.66 16.83
C LEU A 420 -19.38 22.01 16.79
N VAL A 421 -19.99 21.82 15.64
CA VAL A 421 -21.44 21.94 15.44
C VAL A 421 -22.20 20.84 16.23
N GLU A 422 -23.36 21.22 16.77
CA GLU A 422 -24.25 20.34 17.53
C GLU A 422 -25.47 19.94 16.73
N ALA A 423 -26.34 19.10 17.30
CA ALA A 423 -27.51 18.54 16.61
C ALA A 423 -28.44 19.62 16.03
N ALA A 424 -28.62 20.77 16.73
CA ALA A 424 -29.44 21.89 16.23
C ALA A 424 -28.78 22.57 14.99
N ASP A 425 -27.47 22.76 15.05
CA ASP A 425 -26.71 23.35 13.95
C ASP A 425 -26.72 22.43 12.71
N ILE A 426 -26.55 21.12 12.93
CA ILE A 426 -26.62 20.09 11.89
C ILE A 426 -27.97 20.11 11.19
N ALA A 427 -29.09 20.23 11.95
CA ALA A 427 -30.44 20.31 11.35
C ALA A 427 -30.59 21.56 10.47
N VAL A 428 -30.11 22.70 10.92
CA VAL A 428 -30.11 23.95 10.15
C VAL A 428 -29.29 23.82 8.88
N LEU A 429 -28.08 23.26 8.99
CA LEU A 429 -27.17 23.04 7.85
C LEU A 429 -27.78 22.09 6.82
N LYS A 430 -28.36 20.96 7.24
CA LYS A 430 -29.09 20.05 6.33
C LYS A 430 -30.21 20.76 5.59
N SER A 431 -30.99 21.56 6.31
CA SER A 431 -32.10 22.36 5.68
C SER A 431 -31.57 23.35 4.64
N ARG A 432 -30.47 24.05 4.92
CA ARG A 432 -29.83 24.96 3.97
C ARG A 432 -29.28 24.24 2.73
N ILE A 433 -28.61 23.11 2.92
CA ILE A 433 -28.08 22.29 1.83
C ILE A 433 -29.23 21.80 0.93
N LEU A 434 -30.27 21.23 1.51
CA LEU A 434 -31.42 20.73 0.75
C LEU A 434 -32.24 21.85 0.09
N GLY A 435 -32.21 23.07 0.63
CA GLY A 435 -32.84 24.26 0.08
C GLY A 435 -32.01 25.01 -0.96
N SER A 436 -30.75 24.60 -1.20
CA SER A 436 -29.80 25.28 -2.10
C SER A 436 -30.08 25.05 -3.60
N GLY A 437 -30.98 24.14 -3.95
CA GLY A 437 -31.26 23.74 -5.34
C GLY A 437 -30.36 22.60 -5.86
N LEU A 438 -29.41 22.12 -5.07
CA LEU A 438 -28.62 20.94 -5.42
C LEU A 438 -29.46 19.67 -5.37
N SER A 439 -29.33 18.83 -6.40
CA SER A 439 -30.07 17.56 -6.48
C SER A 439 -29.46 16.49 -5.57
N VAL A 440 -30.26 15.46 -5.25
CA VAL A 440 -29.79 14.26 -4.53
C VAL A 440 -28.56 13.66 -5.22
N ALA A 441 -28.61 13.48 -6.54
CA ALA A 441 -27.50 12.92 -7.31
C ALA A 441 -26.19 13.74 -7.17
N GLN A 442 -26.27 15.08 -7.23
CA GLN A 442 -25.10 15.95 -7.07
C GLN A 442 -24.49 15.83 -5.69
N LEU A 443 -25.31 15.88 -4.64
CA LEU A 443 -24.82 15.78 -3.25
C LEU A 443 -24.22 14.41 -2.95
N VAL A 444 -24.87 13.33 -3.40
CA VAL A 444 -24.41 11.96 -3.21
C VAL A 444 -23.10 11.73 -3.97
N SER A 445 -23.04 12.11 -5.27
CA SER A 445 -21.82 11.94 -6.08
C SER A 445 -20.65 12.73 -5.52
N THR A 446 -20.86 13.95 -5.01
CA THR A 446 -19.79 14.76 -4.41
C THR A 446 -19.27 14.16 -3.12
N ALA A 447 -20.15 13.69 -2.23
CA ALA A 447 -19.74 13.03 -0.99
C ALA A 447 -19.00 11.72 -1.27
N TRP A 448 -19.50 10.92 -2.21
CA TRP A 448 -18.83 9.70 -2.65
C TRP A 448 -17.44 10.00 -3.23
N ALA A 449 -17.35 10.93 -4.17
CA ALA A 449 -16.08 11.34 -4.79
C ALA A 449 -15.03 11.81 -3.77
N SER A 450 -15.48 12.47 -2.69
CA SER A 450 -14.59 12.90 -1.60
C SER A 450 -14.12 11.72 -0.76
N ALA A 451 -15.04 10.86 -0.30
CA ALA A 451 -14.74 9.80 0.66
C ALA A 451 -14.11 8.55 0.03
N SER A 452 -14.54 8.19 -1.19
CA SER A 452 -14.14 6.94 -1.84
C SER A 452 -12.70 6.93 -2.37
N THR A 453 -11.94 8.01 -2.22
CA THR A 453 -10.48 8.01 -2.47
C THR A 453 -9.70 7.22 -1.43
N PHE A 454 -10.31 6.93 -0.28
CA PHE A 454 -9.67 6.18 0.80
C PHE A 454 -9.19 4.80 0.35
N ARG A 455 -8.05 4.38 0.87
CA ARG A 455 -7.48 3.05 0.71
C ARG A 455 -7.14 2.46 2.08
N VAL A 456 -7.69 1.29 2.42
CA VAL A 456 -7.38 0.62 3.70
C VAL A 456 -5.95 0.08 3.75
N SER A 457 -5.35 -0.15 2.59
CA SER A 457 -3.99 -0.68 2.43
C SER A 457 -2.92 0.23 3.06
N ASP A 458 -2.93 1.53 2.72
CA ASP A 458 -2.00 2.54 3.23
C ASP A 458 -2.69 3.66 4.02
N ARG A 459 -4.03 3.64 4.10
CA ARG A 459 -4.87 4.59 4.85
C ARG A 459 -4.77 6.03 4.37
N ARG A 460 -4.48 6.20 3.10
CA ARG A 460 -4.48 7.50 2.40
C ARG A 460 -5.86 7.78 1.79
N GLY A 461 -6.08 9.04 1.47
CA GLY A 461 -7.35 9.50 0.90
C GLY A 461 -8.44 9.70 1.95
N GLY A 462 -9.70 9.75 1.49
CA GLY A 462 -10.88 10.02 2.32
C GLY A 462 -11.38 11.45 2.26
N ALA A 463 -12.47 11.71 2.98
CA ALA A 463 -13.16 13.01 2.94
C ALA A 463 -12.45 14.10 3.75
N ASN A 464 -11.63 13.73 4.74
CA ASN A 464 -10.95 14.69 5.61
C ASN A 464 -9.92 15.49 4.80
N GLY A 465 -9.86 16.79 5.04
CA GLY A 465 -9.03 17.70 4.24
C GLY A 465 -9.77 18.38 3.08
N ALA A 466 -10.95 17.91 2.69
CA ALA A 466 -11.72 18.40 1.53
C ALA A 466 -10.84 18.54 0.26
N ARG A 467 -9.91 17.59 0.02
CA ARG A 467 -9.00 17.68 -1.12
C ARG A 467 -9.69 17.58 -2.47
N ILE A 468 -10.96 17.16 -2.50
CA ILE A 468 -11.82 17.22 -3.68
C ILE A 468 -11.88 18.63 -4.33
N ARG A 469 -11.61 19.71 -3.58
CA ARG A 469 -11.54 21.10 -4.10
C ARG A 469 -10.14 21.54 -4.52
N LEU A 470 -9.12 20.72 -4.25
CA LEU A 470 -7.71 20.99 -4.48
C LEU A 470 -7.15 20.15 -5.64
N GLU A 471 -6.06 20.63 -6.25
CA GLU A 471 -5.31 19.80 -7.17
C GLU A 471 -4.54 18.69 -6.41
N PRO A 472 -4.43 17.49 -6.96
CA PRO A 472 -4.90 17.09 -8.31
C PRO A 472 -6.37 16.61 -8.34
N GLN A 473 -6.99 16.31 -7.19
CA GLN A 473 -8.31 15.64 -7.11
C GLN A 473 -9.43 16.44 -7.78
N ARG A 474 -9.37 17.76 -7.72
CA ARG A 474 -10.33 18.66 -8.38
C ARG A 474 -10.40 18.42 -9.89
N GLY A 475 -9.25 18.11 -10.50
CA GLY A 475 -9.11 17.91 -11.94
C GLY A 475 -9.39 16.51 -12.43
N TRP A 476 -9.61 15.52 -11.55
CA TRP A 476 -9.80 14.13 -11.95
C TRP A 476 -11.06 13.91 -12.79
N ALA A 477 -10.90 13.20 -13.92
CA ALA A 477 -11.99 12.95 -14.85
C ALA A 477 -13.19 12.24 -14.19
N VAL A 478 -12.92 11.31 -13.28
CA VAL A 478 -13.95 10.58 -12.50
C VAL A 478 -14.86 11.51 -11.67
N ASN A 479 -14.40 12.71 -11.34
CA ASN A 479 -15.13 13.68 -10.52
C ASN A 479 -15.92 14.71 -11.35
N GLU A 480 -15.82 14.66 -12.69
CA GLU A 480 -16.53 15.60 -13.59
C GLU A 480 -16.32 17.07 -13.19
N PRO A 481 -15.11 17.64 -13.35
CA PRO A 481 -14.74 18.94 -12.79
C PRO A 481 -15.72 20.08 -13.06
N GLU A 482 -16.33 20.12 -14.27
CA GLU A 482 -17.30 21.13 -14.64
C GLU A 482 -18.62 21.02 -13.87
N ALA A 483 -19.07 19.79 -13.59
CA ALA A 483 -20.26 19.51 -12.81
C ALA A 483 -20.03 19.66 -11.30
N LEU A 484 -18.84 19.32 -10.84
CA LEU A 484 -18.42 19.41 -9.43
C LEU A 484 -18.25 20.85 -8.95
N ALA A 485 -17.66 21.73 -9.76
CA ALA A 485 -17.31 23.09 -9.35
C ALA A 485 -18.52 23.93 -8.86
N PRO A 486 -19.71 23.92 -9.48
CA PRO A 486 -20.89 24.59 -8.93
C PRO A 486 -21.36 24.03 -7.58
N VAL A 487 -21.24 22.71 -7.36
CA VAL A 487 -21.62 22.09 -6.09
C VAL A 487 -20.71 22.56 -4.97
N LEU A 488 -19.40 22.55 -5.19
CA LEU A 488 -18.43 23.02 -4.20
C LEU A 488 -18.65 24.49 -3.86
N ARG A 489 -18.81 25.38 -4.86
CA ARG A 489 -19.10 26.81 -4.62
C ARG A 489 -20.37 27.03 -3.77
N THR A 490 -21.42 26.24 -4.00
CA THR A 490 -22.65 26.32 -3.21
C THR A 490 -22.41 25.91 -1.76
N LEU A 491 -21.65 24.83 -1.53
CA LEU A 491 -21.32 24.37 -0.18
C LEU A 491 -20.35 25.35 0.53
N GLU A 492 -19.38 25.91 -0.17
CA GLU A 492 -18.49 26.97 0.34
C GLU A 492 -19.30 28.20 0.80
N GLY A 493 -20.29 28.66 0.01
CA GLY A 493 -21.15 29.76 0.41
C GLY A 493 -21.99 29.47 1.66
N ILE A 494 -22.42 28.20 1.83
CA ILE A 494 -23.11 27.77 3.07
C ILE A 494 -22.13 27.76 4.25
N GLN A 495 -20.92 27.27 4.05
CA GLN A 495 -19.85 27.27 5.05
C GLN A 495 -19.55 28.70 5.52
N GLU A 496 -19.25 29.59 4.60
CA GLU A 496 -18.94 30.99 4.89
C GLU A 496 -20.08 31.68 5.68
N SER A 497 -21.31 31.54 5.20
CA SER A 497 -22.50 32.10 5.85
C SER A 497 -22.71 31.55 7.26
N PHE A 498 -22.48 30.26 7.49
CA PHE A 498 -22.61 29.67 8.82
C PHE A 498 -21.48 30.12 9.75
N ASN A 499 -20.25 30.07 9.27
CA ASN A 499 -19.06 30.38 10.07
C ASN A 499 -18.95 31.89 10.42
N ALA A 500 -19.57 32.77 9.62
CA ALA A 500 -19.66 34.21 9.91
C ALA A 500 -20.79 34.56 10.91
N ALA A 501 -21.74 33.66 11.15
CA ALA A 501 -22.86 33.90 12.06
C ALA A 501 -22.41 33.79 13.54
N PRO A 502 -23.09 34.47 14.49
CA PRO A 502 -22.78 34.43 15.91
C PRO A 502 -23.22 33.09 16.54
N THR A 503 -22.50 32.01 16.22
CA THR A 503 -22.78 30.64 16.65
C THR A 503 -22.05 30.22 17.93
N GLY A 504 -21.55 31.17 18.73
CA GLY A 504 -20.73 30.87 19.91
C GLY A 504 -19.32 30.36 19.56
N GLY A 505 -18.81 30.75 18.38
CA GLY A 505 -17.50 30.31 17.87
C GLY A 505 -17.52 28.94 17.18
N LYS A 506 -18.65 28.27 17.09
CA LYS A 506 -18.80 27.02 16.36
C LYS A 506 -18.56 27.26 14.85
N ARG A 507 -17.84 26.31 14.25
CA ARG A 507 -17.56 26.31 12.81
C ARG A 507 -17.80 24.94 12.21
N ILE A 508 -17.95 24.90 10.90
CA ILE A 508 -18.00 23.68 10.11
C ILE A 508 -16.97 23.77 8.97
N SER A 509 -16.24 22.68 8.72
CA SER A 509 -15.34 22.58 7.56
C SER A 509 -16.13 22.26 6.29
N LEU A 510 -15.53 22.51 5.13
CA LEU A 510 -16.08 22.06 3.86
C LEU A 510 -16.09 20.52 3.78
N ALA A 511 -15.08 19.86 4.32
CA ALA A 511 -15.02 18.40 4.43
C ALA A 511 -16.26 17.84 5.14
N ASP A 512 -16.62 18.43 6.28
CA ASP A 512 -17.82 18.05 7.02
C ASP A 512 -19.12 18.41 6.24
N LEU A 513 -19.17 19.56 5.55
CA LEU A 513 -20.33 19.94 4.76
C LEU A 513 -20.58 19.02 3.55
N VAL A 514 -19.52 18.56 2.88
CA VAL A 514 -19.61 17.60 1.77
C VAL A 514 -20.24 16.29 2.28
N VAL A 515 -19.73 15.74 3.38
CA VAL A 515 -20.27 14.51 3.98
C VAL A 515 -21.69 14.71 4.51
N LEU A 516 -21.96 15.84 5.15
CA LEU A 516 -23.31 16.18 5.65
C LEU A 516 -24.31 16.35 4.49
N GLY A 517 -23.85 16.91 3.36
CA GLY A 517 -24.64 17.04 2.14
C GLY A 517 -25.09 15.69 1.58
N GLY A 518 -24.15 14.74 1.51
CA GLY A 518 -24.44 13.35 1.15
C GLY A 518 -25.42 12.69 2.11
N ALA A 519 -25.21 12.84 3.42
CA ALA A 519 -26.12 12.32 4.45
C ALA A 519 -27.54 12.90 4.31
N ALA A 520 -27.68 14.22 4.13
CA ALA A 520 -28.97 14.87 3.94
C ALA A 520 -29.70 14.42 2.66
N ALA A 521 -28.93 14.20 1.58
CA ALA A 521 -29.47 13.70 0.32
C ALA A 521 -29.97 12.25 0.43
N VAL A 522 -29.24 11.38 1.13
CA VAL A 522 -29.66 9.99 1.40
C VAL A 522 -30.91 9.96 2.28
N GLU A 523 -31.01 10.80 3.32
CA GLU A 523 -32.22 10.93 4.15
C GLU A 523 -33.44 11.35 3.29
N ARG A 524 -33.29 12.36 2.43
CA ARG A 524 -34.35 12.82 1.52
C ARG A 524 -34.76 11.73 0.54
N ALA A 525 -33.82 10.97 0.00
CA ALA A 525 -34.09 9.89 -0.92
C ALA A 525 -34.84 8.73 -0.25
N ALA A 526 -34.49 8.41 0.99
CA ALA A 526 -35.17 7.39 1.78
C ALA A 526 -36.60 7.85 2.16
N GLU A 527 -36.80 9.13 2.50
CA GLU A 527 -38.12 9.72 2.72
C GLU A 527 -38.99 9.65 1.45
N ALA A 528 -38.41 9.96 0.27
CA ALA A 528 -39.09 9.83 -1.02
C ALA A 528 -39.48 8.38 -1.34
N ALA A 529 -38.75 7.39 -0.84
CA ALA A 529 -39.12 5.97 -0.92
C ALA A 529 -40.13 5.53 0.15
N GLY A 530 -40.60 6.45 1.01
CA GLY A 530 -41.52 6.16 2.11
C GLY A 530 -40.91 5.50 3.34
N LEU A 531 -39.59 5.51 3.44
CA LEU A 531 -38.81 4.87 4.51
C LEU A 531 -37.86 5.89 5.16
N PRO A 532 -38.37 6.86 5.95
CA PRO A 532 -37.54 7.89 6.55
C PRO A 532 -36.49 7.27 7.49
N VAL A 533 -35.25 7.66 7.31
CA VAL A 533 -34.13 7.22 8.10
C VAL A 533 -33.30 8.40 8.57
N ARG A 534 -32.43 8.17 9.55
CA ARG A 534 -31.40 9.12 9.94
C ARG A 534 -30.04 8.55 9.57
N VAL A 535 -29.27 9.29 8.78
CA VAL A 535 -27.89 8.96 8.46
C VAL A 535 -26.99 9.51 9.57
N PRO A 536 -26.17 8.68 10.22
CA PRO A 536 -25.22 9.16 11.22
C PRO A 536 -24.26 10.20 10.63
N PHE A 537 -23.91 11.19 11.44
CA PHE A 537 -22.92 12.20 11.08
C PHE A 537 -22.12 12.60 12.32
N ALA A 538 -20.79 12.55 12.21
CA ALA A 538 -19.86 13.01 13.24
C ALA A 538 -19.05 14.18 12.68
N PRO A 539 -19.19 15.41 13.23
CA PRO A 539 -18.38 16.56 12.83
C PRO A 539 -16.93 16.41 13.32
N GLY A 540 -16.02 17.23 12.79
CA GLY A 540 -14.64 17.29 13.23
C GLY A 540 -13.60 17.03 12.13
N ARG A 541 -14.02 16.92 10.87
CA ARG A 541 -13.10 17.01 9.72
C ARG A 541 -12.63 18.44 9.59
N THR A 542 -11.45 18.62 9.02
CA THR A 542 -10.85 19.93 8.75
C THR A 542 -10.47 20.06 7.28
N ASP A 543 -10.22 21.27 6.83
CA ASP A 543 -9.92 21.57 5.44
C ASP A 543 -8.40 21.76 5.25
N ALA A 544 -7.78 20.95 4.40
CA ALA A 544 -6.38 21.10 4.01
C ALA A 544 -6.23 22.32 3.07
N SER A 545 -5.01 22.84 2.95
CA SER A 545 -4.65 23.80 1.92
C SER A 545 -3.93 23.13 0.74
N GLN A 546 -3.79 23.86 -0.38
CA GLN A 546 -3.02 23.38 -1.53
C GLN A 546 -1.55 23.16 -1.16
N GLU A 547 -0.98 24.01 -0.32
CA GLU A 547 0.41 23.91 0.17
C GLU A 547 0.63 22.66 1.05
N TRP A 548 -0.44 22.10 1.61
CA TRP A 548 -0.42 20.88 2.41
C TRP A 548 -0.83 19.65 1.63
N THR A 549 -0.89 19.77 0.32
CA THR A 549 -1.24 18.67 -0.59
C THR A 549 -0.05 18.43 -1.51
N ASP A 550 0.57 17.27 -1.36
CA ASP A 550 1.58 16.78 -2.28
C ASP A 550 0.87 16.33 -3.57
N VAL A 551 0.87 17.19 -4.58
CA VAL A 551 0.11 17.00 -5.82
C VAL A 551 0.55 15.71 -6.54
N GLU A 552 1.85 15.48 -6.63
CA GLU A 552 2.40 14.32 -7.34
C GLU A 552 2.07 13.01 -6.62
N SER A 553 2.35 12.95 -5.33
CA SER A 553 2.06 11.78 -4.50
C SER A 553 0.55 11.51 -4.39
N PHE A 554 -0.28 12.56 -4.30
CA PHE A 554 -1.74 12.41 -4.20
C PHE A 554 -2.39 12.00 -5.52
N ALA A 555 -1.76 12.28 -6.68
CA ALA A 555 -2.24 11.84 -7.99
C ALA A 555 -2.37 10.31 -8.10
N ALA A 556 -1.55 9.56 -7.38
CA ALA A 556 -1.64 8.10 -7.32
C ALA A 556 -2.96 7.56 -6.72
N LEU A 557 -3.76 8.42 -6.08
CA LEU A 557 -5.08 8.05 -5.56
C LEU A 557 -6.20 8.18 -6.60
N GLU A 558 -5.93 8.71 -7.80
CA GLU A 558 -6.93 8.79 -8.87
C GLU A 558 -7.40 7.40 -9.26
N PRO A 559 -8.70 7.10 -9.17
CA PRO A 559 -9.20 5.78 -9.52
C PRO A 559 -9.23 5.60 -11.05
N VAL A 560 -8.57 4.57 -11.55
CA VAL A 560 -8.67 4.14 -12.95
C VAL A 560 -10.10 3.69 -13.29
N ALA A 561 -10.83 3.19 -12.30
CA ALA A 561 -12.24 2.84 -12.42
C ALA A 561 -12.96 3.05 -11.09
N ASP A 562 -14.22 3.43 -11.16
CA ASP A 562 -15.15 3.48 -10.03
C ASP A 562 -16.47 2.82 -10.43
N GLY A 563 -16.56 1.52 -10.24
CA GLY A 563 -17.75 0.74 -10.55
C GLY A 563 -18.99 1.17 -9.75
N PHE A 564 -18.83 1.83 -8.61
CA PHE A 564 -19.92 2.40 -7.83
C PHE A 564 -20.62 3.56 -8.56
N ARG A 565 -19.89 4.28 -9.42
CA ARG A 565 -20.42 5.36 -10.28
C ARG A 565 -20.47 5.00 -11.76
N ASN A 566 -20.27 3.72 -12.12
CA ASN A 566 -20.17 3.27 -13.52
C ASN A 566 -19.09 4.02 -14.33
N TYR A 567 -17.99 4.38 -13.69
CA TYR A 567 -16.83 5.00 -14.34
C TYR A 567 -15.78 3.96 -14.69
N LEU A 568 -15.31 4.02 -15.93
CA LEU A 568 -14.16 3.26 -16.42
C LEU A 568 -13.25 4.21 -17.22
N GLY A 569 -12.05 4.48 -16.71
CA GLY A 569 -11.06 5.33 -17.38
C GLY A 569 -10.38 4.64 -18.57
N GLU A 570 -9.83 5.43 -19.48
CA GLU A 570 -9.15 4.93 -20.69
C GLU A 570 -7.92 4.03 -20.41
N GLY A 571 -7.29 4.19 -19.23
CA GLY A 571 -6.15 3.37 -18.79
C GLY A 571 -6.52 2.02 -18.18
N ALA A 572 -7.80 1.65 -18.10
CA ALA A 572 -8.22 0.39 -17.49
C ALA A 572 -7.83 -0.82 -18.34
N ARG A 573 -6.98 -1.68 -17.80
CA ARG A 573 -6.53 -2.92 -18.48
C ARG A 573 -7.28 -4.17 -18.05
N ARG A 574 -8.08 -4.06 -16.97
CA ARG A 574 -8.87 -5.17 -16.38
C ARG A 574 -10.36 -4.92 -16.59
N PRO A 575 -11.20 -5.95 -16.66
CA PRO A 575 -12.66 -5.80 -16.73
C PRO A 575 -13.22 -4.97 -15.58
N ALA A 576 -14.24 -4.14 -15.87
CA ALA A 576 -14.81 -3.19 -14.91
C ALA A 576 -15.34 -3.86 -13.63
N GLU A 577 -15.92 -5.07 -13.74
CA GLU A 577 -16.41 -5.85 -12.61
C GLU A 577 -15.28 -6.33 -11.67
N HIS A 578 -14.10 -6.61 -12.20
CA HIS A 578 -12.91 -6.94 -11.38
C HIS A 578 -12.38 -5.70 -10.65
N LEU A 579 -12.37 -4.55 -11.33
CA LEU A 579 -11.96 -3.27 -10.74
C LEU A 579 -12.96 -2.78 -9.67
N LEU A 580 -14.26 -3.12 -9.79
CA LEU A 580 -15.24 -2.88 -8.73
C LEU A 580 -14.86 -3.66 -7.45
N VAL A 581 -14.53 -4.94 -7.57
CA VAL A 581 -14.14 -5.77 -6.41
C VAL A 581 -12.86 -5.24 -5.77
N ASP A 582 -11.87 -4.88 -6.58
CA ASP A 582 -10.62 -4.28 -6.10
C ASP A 582 -10.88 -2.95 -5.35
N ARG A 583 -11.75 -2.10 -5.89
CA ARG A 583 -12.15 -0.86 -5.22
C ARG A 583 -12.92 -1.10 -3.93
N ALA A 584 -13.79 -2.10 -3.89
CA ALA A 584 -14.52 -2.49 -2.69
C ALA A 584 -13.58 -2.98 -1.59
N ASP A 585 -12.54 -3.74 -1.95
CA ASP A 585 -11.48 -4.17 -1.04
C ASP A 585 -10.71 -2.99 -0.45
N LEU A 586 -10.26 -2.05 -1.28
CA LEU A 586 -9.59 -0.82 -0.81
C LEU A 586 -10.48 0.04 0.11
N LEU A 587 -11.80 -0.06 0.01
CA LEU A 587 -12.77 0.58 0.90
C LEU A 587 -13.18 -0.31 2.09
N ASP A 588 -12.48 -1.42 2.34
CA ASP A 588 -12.79 -2.36 3.43
C ASP A 588 -14.24 -2.86 3.41
N LEU A 589 -14.84 -3.03 2.23
CA LEU A 589 -16.23 -3.43 2.08
C LEU A 589 -16.38 -4.95 1.99
N THR A 590 -17.39 -5.46 2.66
CA THR A 590 -17.88 -6.84 2.47
C THR A 590 -18.73 -6.94 1.20
N VAL A 591 -18.96 -8.16 0.72
CA VAL A 591 -19.83 -8.39 -0.47
C VAL A 591 -21.22 -7.78 -0.30
N PRO A 592 -21.95 -7.95 0.83
CA PRO A 592 -23.22 -7.26 1.04
C PRO A 592 -23.12 -5.72 1.01
N GLU A 593 -22.08 -5.11 1.64
CA GLU A 593 -21.89 -3.66 1.64
C GLU A 593 -21.63 -3.13 0.22
N MET A 594 -20.75 -3.80 -0.55
CA MET A 594 -20.53 -3.49 -1.96
C MET A 594 -21.86 -3.56 -2.76
N THR A 595 -22.63 -4.61 -2.55
CA THR A 595 -23.88 -4.85 -3.28
C THR A 595 -24.90 -3.74 -3.02
N VAL A 596 -25.18 -3.40 -1.75
CA VAL A 596 -26.16 -2.34 -1.44
C VAL A 596 -25.69 -0.96 -1.92
N LEU A 597 -24.38 -0.68 -1.86
CA LEU A 597 -23.83 0.59 -2.33
C LEU A 597 -23.98 0.73 -3.85
N VAL A 598 -23.66 -0.31 -4.63
CA VAL A 598 -23.86 -0.26 -6.08
C VAL A 598 -25.34 -0.04 -6.40
N GLY A 599 -26.25 -0.87 -5.89
CA GLY A 599 -27.69 -0.73 -6.17
C GLY A 599 -28.26 0.61 -5.73
N GLY A 600 -27.87 1.11 -4.54
CA GLY A 600 -28.34 2.39 -4.03
C GLY A 600 -27.81 3.58 -4.83
N LEU A 601 -26.52 3.61 -5.18
CA LEU A 601 -25.95 4.68 -5.98
C LEU A 601 -26.57 4.74 -7.39
N ARG A 602 -26.96 3.59 -7.97
CA ARG A 602 -27.71 3.55 -9.24
C ARG A 602 -29.07 4.25 -9.11
N VAL A 603 -29.88 3.85 -8.15
CA VAL A 603 -31.22 4.45 -8.00
C VAL A 603 -31.18 5.92 -7.56
N LEU A 604 -30.10 6.35 -6.89
CA LEU A 604 -29.85 7.74 -6.54
C LEU A 604 -29.32 8.60 -7.72
N GLY A 605 -29.02 7.99 -8.86
CA GLY A 605 -28.55 8.67 -10.06
C GLY A 605 -27.12 9.21 -9.94
N ALA A 606 -26.26 8.53 -9.15
CA ALA A 606 -24.88 8.94 -8.88
C ALA A 606 -23.88 8.50 -9.97
N ASN A 607 -24.34 7.97 -11.09
CA ASN A 607 -23.49 7.54 -12.20
C ASN A 607 -22.70 8.70 -12.81
N HIS A 608 -21.49 8.41 -13.23
CA HIS A 608 -20.65 9.32 -14.01
C HIS A 608 -21.38 9.76 -15.28
N HIS A 609 -21.30 11.05 -15.58
CA HIS A 609 -22.07 11.71 -16.65
C HIS A 609 -23.58 11.47 -16.58
N ARG A 610 -24.12 11.15 -15.40
CA ARG A 610 -25.53 10.79 -15.22
C ARG A 610 -26.00 9.70 -16.18
N SER A 611 -25.09 8.78 -16.50
CA SER A 611 -25.37 7.66 -17.40
C SER A 611 -26.59 6.88 -16.90
N PRO A 612 -27.51 6.49 -17.81
CA PRO A 612 -28.68 5.68 -17.46
C PRO A 612 -28.33 4.21 -17.19
N LEU A 613 -27.10 3.79 -17.39
CA LEU A 613 -26.67 2.40 -17.22
C LEU A 613 -26.87 1.94 -15.77
N GLY A 614 -27.60 0.86 -15.56
CA GLY A 614 -27.87 0.31 -14.24
C GLY A 614 -28.95 1.06 -13.44
N VAL A 615 -29.51 2.15 -13.96
CA VAL A 615 -30.62 2.88 -13.30
C VAL A 615 -31.92 2.12 -13.53
N PHE A 616 -32.09 0.98 -12.83
CA PHE A 616 -33.24 0.09 -12.97
C PHE A 616 -34.38 0.52 -12.03
N THR A 617 -34.87 1.74 -12.18
CA THR A 617 -35.99 2.27 -11.39
C THR A 617 -36.80 3.27 -12.19
N SER A 618 -38.11 3.34 -11.90
CA SER A 618 -39.00 4.37 -12.42
C SER A 618 -39.03 5.66 -11.58
N ALA A 619 -38.34 5.65 -10.41
CA ALA A 619 -38.28 6.75 -9.45
C ALA A 619 -36.81 7.14 -9.13
N PRO A 620 -36.04 7.63 -10.10
CA PRO A 620 -34.66 8.04 -9.84
C PRO A 620 -34.61 9.13 -8.75
N GLY A 621 -33.65 8.97 -7.83
CA GLY A 621 -33.49 9.85 -6.67
C GLY A 621 -34.22 9.39 -5.41
N ALA A 622 -35.02 8.32 -5.48
CA ALA A 622 -35.61 7.66 -4.32
C ALA A 622 -34.76 6.41 -3.96
N LEU A 623 -34.47 6.20 -2.68
CA LEU A 623 -33.66 5.07 -2.20
C LEU A 623 -34.51 3.81 -2.10
N THR A 624 -34.74 3.16 -3.23
CA THR A 624 -35.53 1.91 -3.37
C THR A 624 -34.60 0.73 -3.67
N ASN A 625 -35.08 -0.49 -3.43
CA ASN A 625 -34.42 -1.73 -3.84
C ASN A 625 -34.69 -2.12 -5.31
N ASP A 626 -35.23 -1.24 -6.11
CA ASP A 626 -35.65 -1.47 -7.49
C ASP A 626 -34.54 -2.02 -8.38
N PHE A 627 -33.27 -1.60 -8.14
CA PHE A 627 -32.13 -2.12 -8.88
C PHE A 627 -32.13 -3.66 -8.88
N PHE A 628 -32.28 -4.28 -7.71
CA PHE A 628 -32.27 -5.73 -7.58
C PHE A 628 -33.54 -6.38 -8.10
N VAL A 629 -34.67 -5.79 -7.82
CA VAL A 629 -35.98 -6.28 -8.30
C VAL A 629 -36.01 -6.37 -9.83
N HIS A 630 -35.57 -5.31 -10.51
CA HIS A 630 -35.58 -5.29 -11.98
C HIS A 630 -34.44 -6.02 -12.64
N LEU A 631 -33.27 -6.07 -12.01
CA LEU A 631 -32.15 -6.88 -12.49
C LEU A 631 -32.52 -8.37 -12.55
N LEU A 632 -33.23 -8.86 -11.53
CA LEU A 632 -33.56 -10.28 -11.38
C LEU A 632 -34.97 -10.63 -11.94
N ASP A 633 -35.68 -9.65 -12.55
CA ASP A 633 -36.97 -9.90 -13.16
C ASP A 633 -36.89 -10.87 -14.33
N ASN A 634 -37.57 -12.01 -14.21
CA ASN A 634 -37.62 -13.04 -15.25
C ASN A 634 -38.36 -12.56 -16.52
N GLY A 635 -39.16 -11.48 -16.47
CA GLY A 635 -39.75 -10.82 -17.60
C GLY A 635 -38.77 -10.10 -18.50
N THR A 636 -37.57 -9.85 -18.02
CA THR A 636 -36.50 -9.16 -18.74
C THR A 636 -35.50 -10.14 -19.37
N GLN A 637 -35.15 -9.94 -20.64
CA GLN A 637 -34.09 -10.64 -21.36
C GLN A 637 -32.94 -9.68 -21.63
N TRP A 638 -31.77 -9.99 -21.09
CA TRP A 638 -30.55 -9.22 -21.30
C TRP A 638 -29.84 -9.63 -22.59
N ARG A 639 -29.41 -8.64 -23.40
CA ARG A 639 -28.64 -8.86 -24.65
C ARG A 639 -27.52 -7.83 -24.74
N PRO A 640 -26.31 -8.22 -25.18
CA PRO A 640 -25.24 -7.27 -25.39
C PRO A 640 -25.57 -6.34 -26.57
N CYS A 641 -25.19 -5.06 -26.45
CA CYS A 641 -25.38 -4.06 -27.51
C CYS A 641 -24.28 -4.13 -28.57
N SER A 642 -23.14 -4.75 -28.24
CA SER A 642 -21.96 -4.86 -29.10
C SER A 642 -21.22 -6.20 -28.88
N PRO A 643 -20.33 -6.61 -29.79
CA PRO A 643 -19.46 -7.77 -29.57
C PRO A 643 -18.56 -7.66 -28.33
N ALA A 644 -18.20 -6.43 -27.91
CA ALA A 644 -17.41 -6.20 -26.71
C ALA A 644 -18.19 -6.55 -25.41
N ALA A 645 -19.54 -6.58 -25.49
CA ALA A 645 -20.41 -6.90 -24.37
C ALA A 645 -20.17 -6.05 -23.11
N ASP A 646 -19.90 -4.74 -23.30
CA ASP A 646 -19.70 -3.78 -22.21
C ASP A 646 -21.02 -3.15 -21.75
N VAL A 647 -21.99 -3.03 -22.66
CA VAL A 647 -23.32 -2.50 -22.45
C VAL A 647 -24.36 -3.51 -22.91
N PHE A 648 -25.45 -3.61 -22.15
CA PHE A 648 -26.54 -4.57 -22.36
C PHE A 648 -27.89 -3.86 -22.36
N GLU A 649 -28.79 -4.36 -23.19
CA GLU A 649 -30.23 -3.99 -23.17
C GLU A 649 -31.02 -5.07 -22.45
N GLY A 650 -31.81 -4.67 -21.47
CA GLY A 650 -32.84 -5.46 -20.84
C GLY A 650 -34.16 -5.28 -21.58
N ARG A 651 -34.60 -6.30 -22.32
CA ARG A 651 -35.81 -6.28 -23.17
C ARG A 651 -36.92 -7.08 -22.52
N ASP A 652 -38.13 -6.55 -22.63
CA ASP A 652 -39.34 -7.31 -22.30
C ASP A 652 -39.40 -8.58 -23.15
N ARG A 653 -39.62 -9.72 -22.52
CA ARG A 653 -39.61 -11.02 -23.23
C ARG A 653 -40.82 -11.20 -24.16
N VAL A 654 -41.93 -10.49 -23.91
CA VAL A 654 -43.16 -10.60 -24.68
C VAL A 654 -43.17 -9.58 -25.81
N THR A 655 -42.91 -8.30 -25.50
CA THR A 655 -43.01 -7.20 -26.48
C THR A 655 -41.70 -6.97 -27.22
N GLY A 656 -40.57 -7.36 -26.69
CA GLY A 656 -39.22 -7.08 -27.22
C GLY A 656 -38.76 -5.64 -27.00
N GLU A 657 -39.54 -4.80 -26.35
CA GLU A 657 -39.20 -3.41 -26.05
C GLU A 657 -38.06 -3.32 -25.05
N VAL A 658 -37.13 -2.34 -25.24
CA VAL A 658 -36.07 -2.05 -24.30
C VAL A 658 -36.66 -1.39 -23.06
N ARG A 659 -36.51 -2.01 -21.90
CA ARG A 659 -36.90 -1.46 -20.59
C ARG A 659 -35.72 -0.82 -19.86
N TRP A 660 -34.55 -1.46 -19.92
CA TRP A 660 -33.40 -1.10 -19.15
C TRP A 660 -32.12 -1.15 -19.99
N THR A 661 -31.10 -0.41 -19.56
CA THR A 661 -29.75 -0.56 -20.07
C THR A 661 -28.81 -0.73 -18.88
N GLY A 662 -27.84 -1.65 -18.98
CA GLY A 662 -26.89 -1.96 -17.91
C GLY A 662 -25.49 -2.17 -18.42
N SER A 663 -24.51 -1.98 -17.57
CA SER A 663 -23.10 -2.29 -17.80
C SER A 663 -22.75 -3.70 -17.30
N ARG A 664 -21.53 -4.13 -17.59
CA ARG A 664 -20.97 -5.37 -17.00
C ARG A 664 -21.02 -5.36 -15.48
N VAL A 665 -20.69 -4.20 -14.87
CA VAL A 665 -20.73 -3.99 -13.41
C VAL A 665 -22.12 -4.21 -12.83
N ASP A 666 -23.17 -3.85 -13.57
CA ASP A 666 -24.56 -4.02 -13.11
C ASP A 666 -25.00 -5.49 -13.23
N LEU A 667 -24.68 -6.12 -14.37
CA LEU A 667 -25.17 -7.45 -14.67
C LEU A 667 -24.44 -8.57 -13.90
N VAL A 668 -23.22 -8.32 -13.42
CA VAL A 668 -22.48 -9.31 -12.62
C VAL A 668 -23.24 -9.71 -11.35
N PHE A 669 -24.05 -8.80 -10.77
CA PHE A 669 -24.90 -9.08 -9.60
C PHE A 669 -26.05 -10.05 -9.90
N GLY A 670 -26.43 -10.21 -11.15
CA GLY A 670 -27.42 -11.21 -11.57
C GLY A 670 -26.80 -12.51 -12.11
N SER A 671 -25.53 -12.50 -12.51
CA SER A 671 -24.88 -13.63 -13.19
C SER A 671 -23.88 -14.40 -12.31
N HIS A 672 -23.10 -13.72 -11.45
CA HIS A 672 -22.19 -14.40 -10.53
C HIS A 672 -22.96 -15.00 -9.36
N SER A 673 -22.80 -16.29 -9.09
CA SER A 673 -23.63 -17.03 -8.12
C SER A 673 -23.62 -16.45 -6.70
N GLU A 674 -22.48 -16.03 -6.18
CA GLU A 674 -22.37 -15.44 -4.83
C GLU A 674 -23.01 -14.04 -4.79
N LEU A 675 -22.74 -13.19 -5.79
CA LEU A 675 -23.33 -11.85 -5.87
C LEU A 675 -24.85 -11.93 -6.09
N ARG A 676 -25.30 -12.88 -6.93
CA ARG A 676 -26.70 -13.12 -7.14
C ARG A 676 -27.42 -13.57 -5.85
N ALA A 677 -26.83 -14.46 -5.07
CA ALA A 677 -27.41 -14.88 -3.80
C ALA A 677 -27.63 -13.70 -2.83
N VAL A 678 -26.72 -12.72 -2.81
CA VAL A 678 -26.87 -11.50 -2.02
C VAL A 678 -27.92 -10.56 -2.66
N ALA A 679 -27.89 -10.40 -4.00
CA ALA A 679 -28.87 -9.59 -4.71
C ALA A 679 -30.31 -10.11 -4.52
N GLU A 680 -30.52 -11.42 -4.48
CA GLU A 680 -31.82 -12.04 -4.21
C GLU A 680 -32.38 -11.67 -2.83
N VAL A 681 -31.51 -11.53 -1.80
CA VAL A 681 -31.96 -11.06 -0.49
C VAL A 681 -32.55 -9.66 -0.59
N TYR A 682 -31.92 -8.76 -1.36
CA TYR A 682 -32.38 -7.38 -1.50
C TYR A 682 -33.50 -7.21 -2.52
N ALA A 683 -33.72 -8.18 -3.43
CA ALA A 683 -34.83 -8.20 -4.37
C ALA A 683 -36.13 -8.76 -3.78
N SER A 684 -36.09 -9.37 -2.60
CA SER A 684 -37.25 -9.99 -1.94
C SER A 684 -38.28 -8.93 -1.51
N ASP A 685 -39.56 -9.29 -1.48
CA ASP A 685 -40.68 -8.37 -1.19
C ASP A 685 -40.59 -7.73 0.21
N ASP A 686 -39.98 -8.41 1.17
CA ASP A 686 -39.75 -7.96 2.56
C ASP A 686 -38.44 -7.21 2.76
N ALA A 687 -37.68 -6.97 1.70
CA ALA A 687 -36.30 -6.46 1.81
C ALA A 687 -36.17 -4.92 1.81
N ARG A 688 -37.20 -4.17 1.53
CA ARG A 688 -37.14 -2.70 1.35
C ARG A 688 -36.49 -1.97 2.54
N GLU A 689 -36.94 -2.25 3.76
CA GLU A 689 -36.41 -1.64 4.97
C GLU A 689 -34.97 -2.12 5.25
N ARG A 690 -34.70 -3.40 5.01
CA ARG A 690 -33.37 -3.99 5.16
C ARG A 690 -32.37 -3.32 4.23
N PHE A 691 -32.72 -3.17 2.95
CA PHE A 691 -31.89 -2.53 1.95
C PHE A 691 -31.53 -1.10 2.37
N VAL A 692 -32.52 -0.28 2.75
CA VAL A 692 -32.27 1.12 3.17
C VAL A 692 -31.38 1.18 4.39
N ARG A 693 -31.62 0.33 5.40
CA ARG A 693 -30.78 0.27 6.61
C ARG A 693 -29.34 -0.15 6.29
N ASP A 694 -29.17 -1.20 5.49
CA ASP A 694 -27.87 -1.75 5.17
C ASP A 694 -27.09 -0.81 4.24
N PHE A 695 -27.76 -0.10 3.32
CA PHE A 695 -27.19 0.98 2.52
C PHE A 695 -26.68 2.12 3.42
N VAL A 696 -27.50 2.60 4.37
CA VAL A 696 -27.10 3.68 5.29
C VAL A 696 -25.89 3.27 6.13
N ALA A 697 -25.83 2.03 6.60
CA ALA A 697 -24.70 1.52 7.36
C ALA A 697 -23.41 1.46 6.52
N ALA A 698 -23.49 0.96 5.29
CA ALA A 698 -22.36 0.91 4.37
C ALA A 698 -21.92 2.31 3.92
N TRP A 699 -22.86 3.22 3.67
CA TRP A 699 -22.58 4.62 3.38
C TRP A 699 -21.84 5.31 4.53
N ASP A 700 -22.36 5.21 5.75
CA ASP A 700 -21.72 5.79 6.93
C ASP A 700 -20.32 5.21 7.17
N LYS A 701 -20.11 3.92 6.89
CA LYS A 701 -18.78 3.30 6.95
C LYS A 701 -17.81 4.00 5.99
N VAL A 702 -18.16 4.15 4.70
CA VAL A 702 -17.28 4.79 3.71
C VAL A 702 -17.02 6.24 4.06
N MET A 703 -18.01 7.00 4.50
CA MET A 703 -17.87 8.40 4.89
C MET A 703 -16.93 8.61 6.09
N ASN A 704 -16.64 7.58 6.88
CA ASN A 704 -15.83 7.68 8.10
C ASN A 704 -14.58 6.78 8.12
N LEU A 705 -14.17 6.18 7.00
CA LEU A 705 -12.97 5.32 6.95
C LEU A 705 -11.68 6.05 7.38
N ASP A 706 -11.59 7.34 7.12
CA ASP A 706 -10.46 8.22 7.45
C ASP A 706 -10.56 8.90 8.84
N ARG A 707 -11.57 8.54 9.67
CA ARG A 707 -11.82 9.16 10.97
C ARG A 707 -11.23 8.35 12.12
N TYR A 708 -9.95 8.59 12.40
CA TYR A 708 -9.20 7.92 13.49
C TYR A 708 -9.42 8.57 14.86
N ASP A 709 -10.09 9.70 14.90
CA ASP A 709 -10.48 10.44 16.11
C ASP A 709 -11.78 9.93 16.74
N LEU A 710 -12.58 9.18 15.97
CA LEU A 710 -13.80 8.56 16.47
C LEU A 710 -13.46 7.27 17.23
N ALA A 711 -14.07 7.10 18.42
CA ALA A 711 -14.01 5.80 19.09
C ALA A 711 -14.53 4.71 18.13
N PRO A 712 -13.84 3.56 18.01
CA PRO A 712 -14.34 2.48 17.18
C PRO A 712 -15.75 2.12 17.68
N ALA A 713 -16.73 2.22 16.78
CA ALA A 713 -18.04 1.64 17.07
C ALA A 713 -17.79 0.16 17.41
N ARG A 714 -18.41 -0.37 18.46
CA ARG A 714 -18.33 -1.81 18.79
C ARG A 714 -18.73 -2.57 17.52
N GLY A 715 -17.77 -3.20 16.83
CA GLY A 715 -17.89 -3.81 15.52
C GLY A 715 -17.14 -3.15 14.35
N ARG A 716 -16.57 -1.93 14.51
CA ARG A 716 -15.77 -1.22 13.48
C ARG A 716 -14.26 -1.47 13.56
N ARG A 717 -13.81 -2.52 14.20
CA ARG A 717 -12.40 -2.90 14.10
C ARG A 717 -12.20 -3.52 12.73
N GLY A 718 -11.27 -2.95 11.95
CA GLY A 718 -10.92 -3.43 10.63
C GLY A 718 -10.78 -4.95 10.67
N ARG A 719 -11.67 -5.65 10.01
CA ARG A 719 -11.51 -7.06 9.74
C ARG A 719 -10.28 -7.18 8.87
N ALA A 720 -9.30 -7.95 9.30
CA ALA A 720 -8.45 -8.61 8.34
C ALA A 720 -9.41 -9.46 7.50
N VAL A 721 -9.71 -9.00 6.29
CA VAL A 721 -10.59 -9.72 5.36
C VAL A 721 -9.76 -10.90 4.87
N PRO A 722 -10.21 -12.15 5.03
CA PRO A 722 -9.54 -13.27 4.41
C PRO A 722 -9.71 -13.12 2.90
N HIS A 723 -8.64 -12.75 2.19
CA HIS A 723 -8.60 -12.80 0.75
C HIS A 723 -8.79 -14.24 0.29
N ARG A 724 -9.92 -14.54 -0.32
CA ARG A 724 -10.11 -15.79 -1.03
C ARG A 724 -9.20 -15.77 -2.25
N GLY A 725 -8.24 -16.69 -2.29
CA GLY A 725 -7.36 -16.87 -3.42
C GLY A 725 -8.15 -16.91 -4.74
N ARG A 726 -7.80 -16.04 -5.66
CA ARG A 726 -8.30 -16.10 -7.03
C ARG A 726 -7.83 -17.42 -7.66
N THR A 727 -8.76 -18.20 -8.16
CA THR A 727 -8.44 -19.40 -8.92
C THR A 727 -7.81 -19.04 -10.27
N ALA A 728 -6.92 -19.91 -10.77
CA ALA A 728 -6.14 -19.76 -12.00
C ALA A 728 -6.96 -19.59 -13.30
N ALA A 729 -8.30 -19.52 -13.23
CA ALA A 729 -9.20 -19.40 -14.37
C ALA A 729 -9.30 -17.96 -14.95
N ASP A 730 -8.77 -16.94 -14.27
CA ASP A 730 -8.96 -15.54 -14.66
C ASP A 730 -7.78 -14.93 -15.43
N ARG A 731 -6.85 -15.74 -15.92
CA ARG A 731 -5.72 -15.30 -16.74
C ARG A 731 -5.68 -16.09 -18.07
N GLY A 732 -6.51 -15.73 -18.99
CA GLY A 732 -6.45 -16.04 -20.41
C GLY A 732 -6.43 -14.77 -21.22
#